data_5977813484a785b44606077c72d50513
#
_entry.id   5977813484a785b44606077c72d50513
#
_cell.length_a   1.000
_cell.length_b   1.000
_cell.length_c   1.000
_cell.angle_alpha   90.00
_cell.angle_beta   90.00
_cell.angle_gamma   90.00
#
_symmetry.space_group_name_H-M   'P 1'
#
loop_
_entity.id
_entity.type
_entity.pdbx_description
1 polymer ?
#
loop_
_entity_poly.entity_id
_entity_poly.type
_entity_poly.pdbx_seq_one_letter_code
_entity_poly.pdbx_strand_id
1 'polypeptide(L)'
;MPAGPGVSRTQVNRTQVNGAADALLNPRSVVLVGASERSRWSQTVFGNLVQGGFAGAVHLVNPRGGTVHGRTAAVSCAALGTVADLGIIMVPGPATLDALRDLGSCGARSAIILTSGFAELGEAGSAAQHDLVSAAHQAGIRLLGPNSLGYINFVTGAHAWTTPVRAPSQAAGVAIVSQSGATAHFLATLAHQWDVGLSHVVSTGNEADLGVTDFANAVLVDPAVHAIALFIETVRDPAAFITLAEQALAVRKPLVVLKTGVGEVSAQSALAHTGALVGDDRVFDGICQQYGVIRVRCIEDLLATADIAARTGPLRQGGLGVVSNSGGICEVAADTAEARGITLPAPDPAALAALQATIPGFATAHNPLDLTGAITPDQCGAVMGIMAAQPDFAALLCPYYAVPTEAEDMSERLTALHRALAHGLRAAPVPGFVVSYTSTYQSALSRQIVAEAGMPYLACGMDRALTGLGGVFAWSGRLRQAPGEPRGPPKHESARPHSEYEALQALARHGVPVVPATLAQDEEAAVAAARALDGRVVVKIASPSIAHKSDIGAVVLNVQGDAAVRAAYRRVSAAASGVPGAVIEGVLVAPMRAPGVELFVGVTRDPQWGLVLAAGLGGVFVEVLQDVALRRLPVSPAEVLRMLAGLRGAKLLAGARGLPAADLDAVARAVAAIGDAALAFGPDLAALDVNPLWVRGGQVEALDALCIWQHG
;
A
#
# COMPACT_ATOMS: atom_id res chain seq x y z
N MET A 1 19.12 22.53 -23.67
CA MET A 1 20.09 22.81 -22.60
C MET A 1 20.46 21.47 -21.99
N PRO A 2 21.72 21.05 -21.92
CA PRO A 2 22.10 19.73 -21.42
C PRO A 2 21.93 19.66 -19.91
N ALA A 3 21.40 18.52 -19.44
CA ALA A 3 21.25 18.18 -18.06
C ALA A 3 22.61 18.16 -17.36
N GLY A 4 22.71 18.82 -16.20
CA GLY A 4 23.87 18.80 -15.33
C GLY A 4 24.17 17.40 -14.79
N PRO A 5 25.41 17.12 -14.37
CA PRO A 5 25.83 15.79 -13.97
C PRO A 5 25.10 15.35 -12.70
N GLY A 6 24.27 14.31 -12.82
CA GLY A 6 23.66 13.63 -11.69
C GLY A 6 24.75 13.11 -10.74
N VAL A 7 24.72 13.58 -9.51
CA VAL A 7 25.55 13.05 -8.43
C VAL A 7 25.13 11.58 -8.25
N SER A 8 26.04 10.67 -8.59
CA SER A 8 25.94 9.24 -8.29
C SER A 8 25.64 9.09 -6.79
N ARG A 9 24.40 8.66 -6.45
CA ARG A 9 24.08 8.19 -5.10
C ARG A 9 24.95 6.97 -4.85
N THR A 10 26.04 7.15 -4.14
CA THR A 10 26.85 6.06 -3.61
C THR A 10 25.89 5.10 -2.90
N GLN A 11 25.92 3.83 -3.25
CA GLN A 11 25.20 2.77 -2.54
C GLN A 11 25.69 2.75 -1.09
N VAL A 12 25.09 3.61 -0.25
CA VAL A 12 25.23 3.49 1.21
C VAL A 12 24.61 2.15 1.58
N ASN A 13 25.39 1.30 2.22
CA ASN A 13 24.97 -0.06 2.56
C ASN A 13 23.68 0.03 3.40
N ARG A 14 22.56 -0.52 2.90
CA ARG A 14 21.20 -0.42 3.52
C ARG A 14 21.18 -0.85 4.98
N THR A 15 22.02 -1.80 5.37
CA THR A 15 22.19 -2.22 6.78
C THR A 15 22.73 -1.09 7.66
N GLN A 16 23.56 -0.19 7.14
CA GLN A 16 24.07 0.97 7.87
C GLN A 16 23.01 2.08 8.00
N VAL A 17 22.13 2.24 7.02
CA VAL A 17 21.05 3.23 7.06
C VAL A 17 19.99 2.85 8.10
N ASN A 18 19.57 1.60 8.15
CA ASN A 18 18.63 1.11 9.16
C ASN A 18 19.19 1.29 10.57
N GLY A 19 20.49 1.03 10.77
CA GLY A 19 21.15 1.28 12.05
C GLY A 19 21.22 2.77 12.45
N ALA A 20 21.24 3.69 11.48
CA ALA A 20 21.27 5.13 11.76
C ALA A 20 19.91 5.66 12.24
N ALA A 21 18.80 5.23 11.62
CA ALA A 21 17.46 5.60 12.07
C ALA A 21 17.15 5.01 13.46
N ASP A 22 17.54 3.76 13.71
CA ASP A 22 17.40 3.12 15.03
C ASP A 22 18.22 3.87 16.09
N ALA A 23 19.47 4.21 15.83
CA ALA A 23 20.32 4.98 16.74
C ALA A 23 19.74 6.38 17.05
N LEU A 24 19.08 7.01 16.07
CA LEU A 24 18.40 8.29 16.26
C LEU A 24 17.19 8.17 17.19
N LEU A 25 16.40 7.09 17.06
CA LEU A 25 15.21 6.84 17.88
C LEU A 25 15.54 6.35 19.31
N ASN A 26 16.76 5.80 19.52
CA ASN A 26 17.19 5.21 20.77
C ASN A 26 18.49 5.86 21.34
N PRO A 27 18.54 7.21 21.49
CA PRO A 27 19.72 7.89 21.99
C PRO A 27 19.92 7.61 23.50
N ARG A 28 21.16 7.57 23.93
CA ARG A 28 21.53 7.51 25.37
C ARG A 28 21.80 8.90 25.94
N SER A 29 22.00 9.89 25.06
CA SER A 29 22.20 11.27 25.43
C SER A 29 21.68 12.21 24.33
N VAL A 30 21.13 13.34 24.75
CA VAL A 30 20.54 14.35 23.86
C VAL A 30 21.16 15.72 24.17
N VAL A 31 21.46 16.50 23.15
CA VAL A 31 21.81 17.91 23.30
C VAL A 31 20.78 18.80 22.62
N LEU A 32 20.21 19.75 23.36
CA LEU A 32 19.29 20.78 22.86
C LEU A 32 20.09 21.99 22.39
N VAL A 33 20.26 22.16 21.08
CA VAL A 33 21.01 23.26 20.48
C VAL A 33 20.08 24.44 20.24
N GLY A 34 20.37 25.59 20.86
CA GLY A 34 19.50 26.76 20.89
C GLY A 34 18.52 26.74 22.07
N ALA A 35 18.87 26.04 23.13
CA ALA A 35 18.05 25.95 24.35
C ALA A 35 17.80 27.35 24.94
N SER A 36 16.54 27.69 25.27
CA SER A 36 16.17 29.02 25.73
C SER A 36 14.84 29.03 26.48
N GLU A 37 14.77 29.75 27.61
CA GLU A 37 13.51 30.03 28.33
C GLU A 37 12.48 30.81 27.51
N ARG A 38 12.92 31.50 26.45
CA ARG A 38 12.02 32.27 25.56
C ARG A 38 11.48 31.46 24.38
N SER A 39 12.08 30.31 24.10
CA SER A 39 11.67 29.44 23.01
C SER A 39 10.63 28.46 23.49
N ARG A 40 9.42 28.52 22.96
CA ARG A 40 8.34 27.55 23.21
C ARG A 40 8.78 26.12 22.84
N TRP A 41 9.49 25.97 21.74
CA TRP A 41 10.00 24.64 21.34
C TRP A 41 11.00 24.09 22.36
N SER A 42 11.93 24.92 22.83
CA SER A 42 12.91 24.52 23.83
C SER A 42 12.25 24.09 25.14
N GLN A 43 11.25 24.85 25.62
CA GLN A 43 10.49 24.51 26.82
C GLN A 43 9.75 23.18 26.65
N THR A 44 9.06 23.01 25.49
CA THR A 44 8.23 21.83 25.24
C THR A 44 9.08 20.57 25.06
N VAL A 45 10.14 20.62 24.23
CA VAL A 45 11.01 19.47 24.00
C VAL A 45 11.71 19.03 25.30
N PHE A 46 12.24 20.00 26.07
CA PHE A 46 12.84 19.69 27.37
C PHE A 46 11.81 19.09 28.34
N GLY A 47 10.61 19.69 28.44
CA GLY A 47 9.53 19.21 29.27
C GLY A 47 9.08 17.79 28.89
N ASN A 48 8.92 17.51 27.59
CA ASN A 48 8.54 16.20 27.08
C ASN A 48 9.57 15.12 27.42
N LEU A 49 10.88 15.41 27.27
CA LEU A 49 11.95 14.47 27.66
C LEU A 49 11.93 14.16 29.16
N VAL A 50 11.71 15.16 30.00
CA VAL A 50 11.63 14.97 31.43
C VAL A 50 10.37 14.21 31.86
N GLN A 51 9.20 14.62 31.31
CA GLN A 51 7.91 13.99 31.64
C GLN A 51 7.79 12.58 31.05
N GLY A 52 8.42 12.33 29.89
CA GLY A 52 8.50 11.01 29.26
C GLY A 52 9.35 10.01 30.03
N GLY A 53 10.11 10.47 31.03
CA GLY A 53 11.00 9.62 31.78
C GLY A 53 12.26 9.20 31.04
N PHE A 54 12.74 10.04 30.10
CA PHE A 54 13.98 9.75 29.38
C PHE A 54 15.14 9.55 30.36
N ALA A 55 15.68 8.35 30.39
CA ALA A 55 16.74 7.96 31.34
C ALA A 55 18.13 8.48 30.95
N GLY A 56 18.30 8.98 29.71
CA GLY A 56 19.56 9.47 29.20
C GLY A 56 19.93 10.89 29.68
N ALA A 57 21.16 11.29 29.42
CA ALA A 57 21.62 12.64 29.72
C ALA A 57 20.98 13.66 28.75
N VAL A 58 20.51 14.80 29.31
CA VAL A 58 20.02 15.94 28.51
C VAL A 58 20.94 17.14 28.74
N HIS A 59 21.67 17.53 27.72
CA HIS A 59 22.58 18.67 27.68
C HIS A 59 21.91 19.86 27.00
N LEU A 60 22.27 21.08 27.44
CA LEU A 60 21.72 22.32 26.90
C LEU A 60 22.85 23.18 26.33
N VAL A 61 22.63 23.72 25.13
CA VAL A 61 23.55 24.66 24.49
C VAL A 61 22.83 25.97 24.18
N ASN A 62 23.40 27.07 24.71
CA ASN A 62 22.96 28.43 24.41
C ASN A 62 24.20 29.31 24.27
N PRO A 63 24.41 30.06 23.14
CA PRO A 63 25.58 30.88 22.95
C PRO A 63 25.86 31.93 24.04
N ARG A 64 24.85 32.28 24.85
CA ARG A 64 24.99 33.20 26.00
C ARG A 64 25.37 32.48 27.30
N GLY A 65 25.40 31.14 27.29
CA GLY A 65 25.58 30.35 28.51
C GLY A 65 24.47 30.57 29.55
N GLY A 66 24.80 30.38 30.81
CA GLY A 66 23.89 30.62 31.91
C GLY A 66 22.99 29.43 32.27
N THR A 67 21.89 29.70 32.99
CA THR A 67 20.92 28.68 33.41
C THR A 67 19.72 28.72 32.49
N VAL A 68 19.36 27.57 31.91
CA VAL A 68 18.18 27.36 31.07
C VAL A 68 17.46 26.11 31.56
N HIS A 69 16.14 26.16 31.71
CA HIS A 69 15.30 25.07 32.26
C HIS A 69 15.85 24.48 33.57
N GLY A 70 16.40 25.38 34.46
CA GLY A 70 16.98 24.98 35.73
C GLY A 70 18.31 24.24 35.63
N ARG A 71 18.97 24.19 34.47
CA ARG A 71 20.24 23.50 34.22
C ARG A 71 21.27 24.46 33.59
N THR A 72 22.55 24.21 33.83
CA THR A 72 23.63 24.96 33.20
C THR A 72 23.67 24.66 31.71
N ALA A 73 23.65 25.69 30.87
CA ALA A 73 23.83 25.60 29.42
C ALA A 73 25.28 25.90 29.02
N ALA A 74 25.87 25.04 28.21
CA ALA A 74 27.16 25.29 27.59
C ALA A 74 27.03 26.38 26.51
N VAL A 75 28.11 27.10 26.22
CA VAL A 75 28.12 28.15 25.17
C VAL A 75 28.15 27.59 23.75
N SER A 76 28.64 26.35 23.57
CA SER A 76 28.69 25.61 22.30
C SER A 76 28.67 24.11 22.57
N CYS A 77 28.46 23.30 21.53
CA CYS A 77 28.58 21.85 21.62
C CYS A 77 30.03 21.43 21.91
N ALA A 78 31.02 22.14 21.36
CA ALA A 78 32.41 21.91 21.66
C ALA A 78 32.76 22.10 23.15
N ALA A 79 32.04 22.99 23.85
CA ALA A 79 32.24 23.28 25.26
C ALA A 79 31.56 22.31 26.21
N LEU A 80 30.78 21.30 25.71
CA LEU A 80 30.09 20.31 26.54
C LEU A 80 31.06 19.38 27.31
N GLY A 81 32.24 19.12 26.74
CA GLY A 81 33.23 18.19 27.32
C GLY A 81 32.77 16.73 27.36
N THR A 82 31.68 16.37 26.70
CA THR A 82 31.12 15.03 26.61
C THR A 82 30.52 14.77 25.23
N VAL A 83 30.38 13.50 24.85
CA VAL A 83 29.73 13.08 23.60
C VAL A 83 28.23 13.03 23.79
N ALA A 84 27.48 13.59 22.83
CA ALA A 84 26.03 13.44 22.76
C ALA A 84 25.66 12.55 21.53
N ASP A 85 24.73 11.60 21.71
CA ASP A 85 24.31 10.72 20.60
C ASP A 85 23.43 11.49 19.60
N LEU A 86 22.51 12.34 20.10
CA LEU A 86 21.50 13.05 19.32
C LEU A 86 21.52 14.55 19.60
N GLY A 87 21.60 15.37 18.54
CA GLY A 87 21.36 16.81 18.60
C GLY A 87 19.95 17.18 18.18
N ILE A 88 19.29 18.07 18.95
CA ILE A 88 18.01 18.67 18.52
C ILE A 88 18.27 20.16 18.25
N ILE A 89 18.29 20.53 16.98
CA ILE A 89 18.61 21.88 16.51
C ILE A 89 17.31 22.69 16.41
N MET A 90 17.23 23.74 17.24
CA MET A 90 16.08 24.61 17.40
C MET A 90 16.41 26.10 17.14
N VAL A 91 17.40 26.35 16.29
CA VAL A 91 17.81 27.69 15.91
C VAL A 91 17.10 28.16 14.64
N PRO A 92 17.03 29.47 14.36
CA PRO A 92 16.51 29.98 13.08
C PRO A 92 17.26 29.43 11.86
N GLY A 93 16.58 29.30 10.71
CA GLY A 93 17.11 28.71 9.48
C GLY A 93 18.53 29.13 9.10
N PRO A 94 18.85 30.44 9.04
CA PRO A 94 20.21 30.91 8.71
C PRO A 94 21.32 30.43 9.66
N ALA A 95 20.99 30.10 10.90
CA ALA A 95 21.94 29.62 11.90
C ALA A 95 22.06 28.09 11.96
N THR A 96 21.22 27.35 11.22
CA THR A 96 21.13 25.88 11.31
C THR A 96 22.41 25.20 10.86
N LEU A 97 23.03 25.65 9.77
CA LEU A 97 24.27 25.08 9.24
C LEU A 97 25.42 25.18 10.22
N ASP A 98 25.59 26.34 10.85
CA ASP A 98 26.67 26.57 11.83
C ASP A 98 26.38 25.75 13.13
N ALA A 99 25.14 25.69 13.55
CA ALA A 99 24.73 24.86 14.68
C ALA A 99 24.99 23.36 14.43
N LEU A 100 24.79 22.89 13.21
CA LEU A 100 25.09 21.51 12.80
C LEU A 100 26.60 21.23 12.83
N ARG A 101 27.42 22.17 12.33
CA ARG A 101 28.90 22.07 12.39
C ARG A 101 29.39 22.02 13.84
N ASP A 102 28.85 22.89 14.70
CA ASP A 102 29.18 22.89 16.13
C ASP A 102 28.75 21.57 16.80
N LEU A 103 27.59 21.01 16.42
CA LEU A 103 27.13 19.71 16.90
C LEU A 103 28.11 18.59 16.53
N GLY A 104 28.68 18.61 15.34
CA GLY A 104 29.72 17.64 14.94
C GLY A 104 30.94 17.62 15.86
N SER A 105 31.28 18.78 16.48
CA SER A 105 32.44 18.91 17.37
C SER A 105 32.30 18.12 18.70
N CYS A 106 31.08 17.80 19.14
CA CYS A 106 30.87 16.97 20.33
C CYS A 106 30.65 15.48 20.00
N GLY A 107 30.90 15.05 18.76
CA GLY A 107 30.83 13.64 18.36
C GLY A 107 29.42 13.09 18.15
N ALA A 108 28.40 13.94 18.01
CA ALA A 108 27.04 13.53 17.72
C ALA A 108 26.96 12.81 16.37
N ARG A 109 26.16 11.74 16.29
CA ARG A 109 25.95 10.94 15.08
C ARG A 109 24.60 11.14 14.43
N SER A 110 23.68 11.79 15.13
CA SER A 110 22.31 12.03 14.67
C SER A 110 21.87 13.43 15.01
N ALA A 111 21.05 14.05 14.15
CA ALA A 111 20.44 15.33 14.44
C ALA A 111 18.99 15.39 13.96
N ILE A 112 18.16 16.11 14.71
CA ILE A 112 16.81 16.51 14.32
C ILE A 112 16.86 18.00 13.98
N ILE A 113 16.39 18.36 12.79
CA ILE A 113 16.25 19.75 12.37
C ILE A 113 14.76 20.10 12.40
N LEU A 114 14.37 20.86 13.43
CA LEU A 114 12.96 21.24 13.60
C LEU A 114 12.56 22.38 12.67
N THR A 115 13.51 23.26 12.36
CA THR A 115 13.27 24.49 11.63
C THR A 115 12.89 24.23 10.17
N SER A 116 11.92 25.00 9.66
CA SER A 116 11.54 25.12 8.25
C SER A 116 12.36 26.22 7.56
N GLY A 117 12.15 26.41 6.25
CA GLY A 117 12.85 27.41 5.45
C GLY A 117 13.88 26.78 4.50
N PHE A 118 13.65 25.54 4.11
CA PHE A 118 14.49 24.74 3.21
C PHE A 118 13.77 24.41 1.90
N ALA A 119 13.82 23.17 1.41
CA ALA A 119 13.33 22.81 0.08
C ALA A 119 11.86 23.21 -0.19
N GLU A 120 11.04 23.35 0.82
CA GLU A 120 9.65 23.86 0.71
C GLU A 120 9.56 25.32 0.27
N LEU A 121 10.67 26.09 0.28
CA LEU A 121 10.73 27.45 -0.24
C LEU A 121 11.25 27.55 -1.68
N GLY A 122 11.34 26.42 -2.40
CA GLY A 122 11.81 26.37 -3.79
C GLY A 122 13.33 26.29 -3.95
N GLU A 123 13.87 26.79 -5.06
CA GLU A 123 15.29 26.55 -5.44
C GLU A 123 16.31 27.01 -4.40
N ALA A 124 16.16 28.21 -3.85
CA ALA A 124 17.08 28.73 -2.83
C ALA A 124 17.04 27.89 -1.56
N GLY A 125 15.86 27.46 -1.14
CA GLY A 125 15.70 26.58 0.00
C GLY A 125 16.25 25.17 -0.26
N SER A 126 16.11 24.66 -1.47
CA SER A 126 16.69 23.38 -1.90
C SER A 126 18.21 23.40 -1.88
N ALA A 127 18.84 24.49 -2.31
CA ALA A 127 20.29 24.67 -2.22
C ALA A 127 20.76 24.66 -0.76
N ALA A 128 20.09 25.42 0.11
CA ALA A 128 20.39 25.44 1.54
C ALA A 128 20.24 24.06 2.20
N GLN A 129 19.22 23.29 1.80
CA GLN A 129 19.03 21.91 2.26
C GLN A 129 20.15 20.99 1.79
N HIS A 130 20.62 21.14 0.56
CA HIS A 130 21.74 20.37 0.03
C HIS A 130 23.03 20.63 0.80
N ASP A 131 23.33 21.90 1.09
CA ASP A 131 24.49 22.31 1.89
C ASP A 131 24.43 21.72 3.31
N LEU A 132 23.24 21.74 3.92
CA LEU A 132 22.99 21.16 5.23
C LEU A 132 23.28 19.64 5.24
N VAL A 133 22.75 18.89 4.27
CA VAL A 133 23.00 17.44 4.14
C VAL A 133 24.47 17.14 3.89
N SER A 134 25.12 17.92 3.04
CA SER A 134 26.55 17.78 2.73
C SER A 134 27.40 17.98 3.98
N ALA A 135 27.11 19.00 4.77
CA ALA A 135 27.82 19.26 6.04
C ALA A 135 27.55 18.16 7.08
N ALA A 136 26.33 17.64 7.16
CA ALA A 136 25.98 16.54 8.05
C ALA A 136 26.78 15.28 7.71
N HIS A 137 26.81 14.89 6.43
CA HIS A 137 27.54 13.70 5.97
C HIS A 137 29.05 13.85 6.19
N GLN A 138 29.62 15.04 5.97
CA GLN A 138 31.04 15.32 6.27
C GLN A 138 31.36 15.17 7.77
N ALA A 139 30.41 15.53 8.64
CA ALA A 139 30.52 15.34 10.08
C ALA A 139 30.15 13.94 10.58
N GLY A 140 29.70 13.04 9.69
CA GLY A 140 29.21 11.70 10.04
C GLY A 140 27.85 11.71 10.77
N ILE A 141 27.06 12.77 10.58
CA ILE A 141 25.74 12.96 11.20
C ILE A 141 24.64 12.59 10.22
N ARG A 142 23.64 11.81 10.68
CA ARG A 142 22.42 11.53 9.94
C ARG A 142 21.28 12.43 10.42
N LEU A 143 20.38 12.81 9.50
CA LEU A 143 19.37 13.84 9.77
C LEU A 143 17.95 13.30 9.74
N LEU A 144 17.14 13.74 10.72
CA LEU A 144 15.67 13.75 10.65
C LEU A 144 15.22 15.19 10.35
N GLY A 145 14.41 15.37 9.31
CA GLY A 145 13.95 16.68 8.83
C GLY A 145 14.78 17.18 7.65
N PRO A 146 14.93 18.50 7.45
CA PRO A 146 14.36 19.63 8.22
C PRO A 146 12.83 19.71 8.16
N ASN A 147 12.25 20.77 8.77
CA ASN A 147 10.80 20.98 8.82
C ASN A 147 10.06 19.81 9.50
N SER A 148 10.62 19.29 10.60
CA SER A 148 10.11 18.14 11.35
C SER A 148 9.57 18.60 12.71
N LEU A 149 8.55 17.89 13.24
CA LEU A 149 8.17 18.01 14.64
C LEU A 149 9.03 17.13 15.59
N GLY A 150 9.90 16.30 15.02
CA GLY A 150 10.73 15.35 15.75
C GLY A 150 10.10 13.96 15.83
N TYR A 151 10.33 13.29 16.96
CA TYR A 151 9.74 11.97 17.23
C TYR A 151 9.35 11.78 18.69
N ILE A 152 8.49 10.78 18.94
CA ILE A 152 8.13 10.29 20.25
C ILE A 152 8.43 8.79 20.27
N ASN A 153 9.27 8.35 21.18
CA ASN A 153 9.46 6.93 21.49
C ASN A 153 8.90 6.67 22.89
N PHE A 154 7.69 6.10 22.94
CA PHE A 154 7.00 5.81 24.20
C PHE A 154 7.64 4.63 24.96
N VAL A 155 8.39 3.77 24.27
CA VAL A 155 9.04 2.59 24.86
C VAL A 155 10.23 3.01 25.71
N THR A 156 11.01 3.99 25.25
CA THR A 156 12.22 4.47 25.96
C THR A 156 12.02 5.80 26.70
N GLY A 157 10.87 6.46 26.50
CA GLY A 157 10.62 7.80 27.03
C GLY A 157 11.35 8.93 26.30
N ALA A 158 11.99 8.65 25.18
CA ALA A 158 12.67 9.67 24.37
C ALA A 158 11.65 10.49 23.55
N HIS A 159 11.08 11.51 24.17
CA HIS A 159 10.06 12.36 23.57
C HIS A 159 10.67 13.64 23.01
N ALA A 160 11.40 13.54 21.89
CA ALA A 160 11.99 14.67 21.18
C ALA A 160 10.95 15.34 20.26
N TRP A 161 9.93 15.97 20.84
CA TRP A 161 8.73 16.44 20.14
C TRP A 161 8.35 17.88 20.50
N THR A 162 7.93 18.67 19.51
CA THR A 162 7.71 20.13 19.64
C THR A 162 6.38 20.55 20.25
N THR A 163 5.43 19.63 20.43
CA THR A 163 4.14 19.88 21.07
C THR A 163 4.00 19.03 22.34
N PRO A 164 3.12 19.37 23.30
CA PRO A 164 2.92 18.55 24.48
C PRO A 164 2.51 17.11 24.13
N VAL A 165 3.19 16.15 24.75
CA VAL A 165 2.95 14.71 24.56
C VAL A 165 2.02 14.21 25.65
N ARG A 166 1.02 13.41 25.24
CA ARG A 166 0.15 12.66 26.15
C ARG A 166 0.52 11.19 26.06
N ALA A 167 0.83 10.58 27.20
CA ALA A 167 1.15 9.16 27.22
C ALA A 167 -0.07 8.31 26.82
N PRO A 168 0.10 7.26 26.00
CA PRO A 168 -0.93 6.27 25.75
C PRO A 168 -1.14 5.38 26.98
N SER A 169 -2.24 4.65 27.03
CA SER A 169 -2.46 3.62 28.04
C SER A 169 -1.43 2.47 27.97
N GLN A 170 -0.91 2.22 26.78
CA GLN A 170 0.12 1.22 26.52
C GLN A 170 1.21 1.79 25.59
N ALA A 171 2.48 1.68 26.01
CA ALA A 171 3.64 2.05 25.21
C ALA A 171 4.03 0.93 24.20
N ALA A 172 3.04 0.37 23.50
CA ALA A 172 3.18 -0.68 22.52
C ALA A 172 2.00 -0.64 21.54
N GLY A 173 2.10 -1.34 20.43
CA GLY A 173 1.03 -1.47 19.44
C GLY A 173 1.38 -0.79 18.12
N VAL A 174 0.86 0.41 17.88
CA VAL A 174 1.04 1.12 16.61
C VAL A 174 2.26 2.03 16.63
N ALA A 175 3.10 1.93 15.59
CA ALA A 175 4.08 2.95 15.25
C ALA A 175 3.53 3.84 14.12
N ILE A 176 3.59 5.15 14.29
CA ILE A 176 3.16 6.13 13.28
C ILE A 176 4.41 6.77 12.68
N VAL A 177 4.56 6.72 11.35
CA VAL A 177 5.61 7.43 10.61
C VAL A 177 4.96 8.27 9.54
N SER A 178 5.17 9.59 9.56
CA SER A 178 4.46 10.55 8.73
C SER A 178 5.39 11.57 8.11
N GLN A 179 5.23 11.84 6.81
CA GLN A 179 5.91 12.96 6.14
C GLN A 179 5.37 14.31 6.61
N SER A 180 4.10 14.36 7.03
CA SER A 180 3.47 15.57 7.55
C SER A 180 3.53 15.64 9.08
N GLY A 181 4.12 16.69 9.61
CA GLY A 181 4.16 16.95 11.06
C GLY A 181 2.77 17.15 11.66
N ALA A 182 1.93 17.93 11.01
CA ALA A 182 0.55 18.19 11.46
C ALA A 182 -0.27 16.89 11.52
N THR A 183 -0.14 16.02 10.51
CA THR A 183 -0.82 14.72 10.48
C THR A 183 -0.31 13.79 11.57
N ALA A 184 1.01 13.73 11.80
CA ALA A 184 1.59 12.94 12.88
C ALA A 184 1.05 13.39 14.25
N HIS A 185 1.00 14.70 14.49
CA HIS A 185 0.44 15.27 15.73
C HIS A 185 -1.06 14.96 15.88
N PHE A 186 -1.83 15.10 14.81
CA PHE A 186 -3.26 14.78 14.80
C PHE A 186 -3.50 13.30 15.11
N LEU A 187 -2.77 12.39 14.46
CA LEU A 187 -2.88 10.94 14.69
C LEU A 187 -2.52 10.56 16.13
N ALA A 188 -1.48 11.16 16.72
CA ALA A 188 -1.13 10.95 18.11
C ALA A 188 -2.23 11.45 19.08
N THR A 189 -2.87 12.57 18.75
CA THR A 189 -4.00 13.12 19.51
C THR A 189 -5.23 12.22 19.40
N LEU A 190 -5.56 11.76 18.21
CA LEU A 190 -6.67 10.86 17.94
C LEU A 190 -6.47 9.50 18.64
N ALA A 191 -5.23 8.98 18.61
CA ALA A 191 -4.86 7.75 19.32
C ALA A 191 -5.12 7.89 20.82
N HIS A 192 -4.77 9.03 21.42
CA HIS A 192 -5.11 9.29 22.80
C HIS A 192 -6.64 9.36 23.04
N GLN A 193 -7.41 9.96 22.13
CA GLN A 193 -8.88 10.03 22.25
C GLN A 193 -9.55 8.66 22.15
N TRP A 194 -9.01 7.77 21.32
CA TRP A 194 -9.54 6.43 21.11
C TRP A 194 -8.93 5.36 22.02
N ASP A 195 -7.96 5.75 22.84
CA ASP A 195 -7.19 4.84 23.70
C ASP A 195 -6.43 3.77 22.92
N VAL A 196 -5.83 4.19 21.79
CA VAL A 196 -4.97 3.34 20.98
C VAL A 196 -3.56 3.29 21.57
N GLY A 197 -3.01 2.10 21.74
CA GLY A 197 -1.64 1.90 22.16
C GLY A 197 -0.64 2.36 21.10
N LEU A 198 0.29 3.23 21.50
CA LEU A 198 1.34 3.75 20.63
C LEU A 198 2.73 3.35 21.12
N SER A 199 3.59 2.89 20.23
CA SER A 199 5.01 2.67 20.48
C SER A 199 5.86 3.86 20.04
N HIS A 200 5.66 4.33 18.81
CA HIS A 200 6.44 5.41 18.21
C HIS A 200 5.55 6.37 17.42
N VAL A 201 5.96 7.65 17.37
CA VAL A 201 5.43 8.65 16.42
C VAL A 201 6.62 9.40 15.83
N VAL A 202 6.77 9.41 14.51
CA VAL A 202 7.87 10.08 13.81
C VAL A 202 7.30 11.03 12.76
N SER A 203 7.80 12.28 12.77
CA SER A 203 7.55 13.26 11.71
C SER A 203 8.82 13.41 10.89
N THR A 204 8.82 12.98 9.61
CA THR A 204 10.03 13.00 8.80
C THR A 204 10.30 14.35 8.14
N GLY A 205 9.28 15.20 8.00
CA GLY A 205 9.41 16.52 7.38
C GLY A 205 9.87 16.43 5.93
N ASN A 206 10.86 17.26 5.55
CA ASN A 206 11.36 17.33 4.18
C ASN A 206 12.14 16.08 3.71
N GLU A 207 12.47 15.14 4.61
CA GLU A 207 13.23 13.93 4.28
C GLU A 207 14.51 14.21 3.49
N ALA A 208 15.31 15.16 3.98
CA ALA A 208 16.53 15.56 3.30
C ALA A 208 17.60 14.45 3.29
N ASP A 209 17.64 13.62 4.34
CA ASP A 209 18.55 12.48 4.51
C ASP A 209 17.78 11.18 4.81
N LEU A 210 17.26 10.99 6.04
CA LEU A 210 16.46 9.83 6.42
C LEU A 210 14.99 10.11 6.13
N GLY A 211 14.31 9.12 5.49
CA GLY A 211 12.93 9.24 5.10
C GLY A 211 11.99 8.26 5.81
N VAL A 212 10.72 8.27 5.43
CA VAL A 212 9.65 7.45 6.01
C VAL A 212 9.99 5.96 5.98
N THR A 213 10.63 5.48 4.92
CA THR A 213 11.04 4.07 4.79
C THR A 213 12.15 3.68 5.75
N ASP A 214 13.08 4.59 6.04
CA ASP A 214 14.19 4.32 6.98
C ASP A 214 13.67 4.19 8.41
N PHE A 215 12.80 5.10 8.84
CA PHE A 215 12.19 5.04 10.17
C PHE A 215 11.22 3.88 10.30
N ALA A 216 10.42 3.57 9.27
CA ALA A 216 9.54 2.42 9.29
C ALA A 216 10.33 1.10 9.40
N ASN A 217 11.46 0.97 8.71
CA ASN A 217 12.36 -0.19 8.84
C ASN A 217 12.99 -0.26 10.24
N ALA A 218 13.37 0.86 10.84
CA ALA A 218 13.95 0.89 12.19
C ALA A 218 12.93 0.40 13.23
N VAL A 219 11.68 0.88 13.18
CA VAL A 219 10.64 0.45 14.13
C VAL A 219 10.08 -0.94 13.83
N LEU A 220 10.23 -1.46 12.61
CA LEU A 220 9.71 -2.77 12.21
C LEU A 220 10.26 -3.91 13.08
N VAL A 221 11.51 -3.81 13.49
CA VAL A 221 12.20 -4.85 14.28
C VAL A 221 11.93 -4.74 15.79
N ASP A 222 11.37 -3.62 16.26
CA ASP A 222 11.04 -3.42 17.67
C ASP A 222 9.88 -4.35 18.08
N PRO A 223 10.05 -5.17 19.16
CA PRO A 223 8.99 -6.05 19.64
C PRO A 223 7.75 -5.32 20.17
N ALA A 224 7.86 -4.06 20.59
CA ALA A 224 6.73 -3.25 21.03
C ALA A 224 5.86 -2.77 19.86
N VAL A 225 6.33 -2.89 18.60
CA VAL A 225 5.60 -2.51 17.40
C VAL A 225 4.85 -3.71 16.85
N HIS A 226 3.54 -3.62 16.77
CA HIS A 226 2.66 -4.66 16.23
C HIS A 226 2.09 -4.31 14.85
N ALA A 227 1.95 -3.01 14.54
CA ALA A 227 1.55 -2.50 13.23
C ALA A 227 2.22 -1.16 12.96
N ILE A 228 2.40 -0.81 11.69
CA ILE A 228 2.98 0.48 11.28
C ILE A 228 1.97 1.24 10.45
N ALA A 229 1.65 2.46 10.86
CA ALA A 229 0.82 3.42 10.14
C ALA A 229 1.70 4.43 9.42
N LEU A 230 1.62 4.46 8.08
CA LEU A 230 2.41 5.35 7.23
C LEU A 230 1.52 6.41 6.58
N PHE A 231 1.85 7.68 6.80
CA PHE A 231 1.28 8.78 6.02
C PHE A 231 2.33 9.27 5.02
N ILE A 232 2.03 9.13 3.73
CA ILE A 232 2.96 9.36 2.63
C ILE A 232 2.37 10.39 1.65
N GLU A 233 3.11 11.44 1.35
CA GLU A 233 2.81 12.40 0.28
C GLU A 233 3.49 11.96 -1.02
N THR A 234 4.73 11.50 -0.92
CA THR A 234 5.56 11.04 -2.05
C THR A 234 6.43 9.87 -1.65
N VAL A 235 6.46 8.81 -2.47
CA VAL A 235 7.42 7.71 -2.30
C VAL A 235 8.73 8.12 -2.97
N ARG A 236 9.73 8.53 -2.18
CA ARG A 236 11.02 9.02 -2.70
C ARG A 236 11.94 7.91 -3.20
N ASP A 237 11.90 6.76 -2.52
CA ASP A 237 12.65 5.55 -2.91
C ASP A 237 11.68 4.35 -3.04
N PRO A 238 11.19 4.08 -4.26
CA PRO A 238 10.29 2.95 -4.52
C PRO A 238 10.90 1.59 -4.18
N ALA A 239 12.22 1.44 -4.37
CA ALA A 239 12.90 0.18 -4.07
C ALA A 239 13.00 -0.07 -2.56
N ALA A 240 13.27 0.99 -1.77
CA ALA A 240 13.24 0.91 -0.32
C ALA A 240 11.83 0.62 0.21
N PHE A 241 10.78 1.22 -0.38
CA PHE A 241 9.39 0.95 -0.02
C PHE A 241 9.01 -0.51 -0.26
N ILE A 242 9.38 -1.09 -1.40
CA ILE A 242 9.12 -2.49 -1.70
C ILE A 242 9.87 -3.39 -0.71
N THR A 243 11.14 -3.11 -0.44
CA THR A 243 11.93 -3.86 0.53
C THR A 243 11.30 -3.83 1.93
N LEU A 244 10.81 -2.66 2.37
CA LEU A 244 10.08 -2.51 3.62
C LEU A 244 8.81 -3.38 3.64
N ALA A 245 8.02 -3.35 2.56
CA ALA A 245 6.79 -4.11 2.46
C ALA A 245 7.05 -5.64 2.50
N GLU A 246 8.08 -6.11 1.78
CA GLU A 246 8.51 -7.52 1.82
C GLU A 246 8.98 -7.95 3.21
N GLN A 247 9.78 -7.12 3.88
CA GLN A 247 10.25 -7.39 5.24
C GLN A 247 9.09 -7.41 6.25
N ALA A 248 8.16 -6.45 6.16
CA ALA A 248 6.99 -6.39 7.02
C ALA A 248 6.09 -7.63 6.86
N LEU A 249 5.90 -8.08 5.61
CA LEU A 249 5.18 -9.31 5.32
C LEU A 249 5.90 -10.54 5.89
N ALA A 250 7.22 -10.60 5.75
CA ALA A 250 8.04 -11.70 6.26
C ALA A 250 8.01 -11.82 7.79
N VAL A 251 8.06 -10.68 8.51
CA VAL A 251 7.95 -10.66 9.98
C VAL A 251 6.50 -10.62 10.47
N ARG A 252 5.53 -10.69 9.54
CA ARG A 252 4.08 -10.73 9.82
C ARG A 252 3.58 -9.51 10.59
N LYS A 253 4.14 -8.34 10.35
CA LYS A 253 3.68 -7.05 10.88
C LYS A 253 3.01 -6.25 9.76
N PRO A 254 1.75 -5.80 9.93
CA PRO A 254 1.03 -5.10 8.89
C PRO A 254 1.56 -3.67 8.69
N LEU A 255 1.71 -3.27 7.43
CA LEU A 255 1.87 -1.89 7.01
C LEU A 255 0.52 -1.35 6.57
N VAL A 256 0.07 -0.27 7.18
CA VAL A 256 -1.14 0.46 6.80
C VAL A 256 -0.72 1.80 6.22
N VAL A 257 -1.15 2.12 5.01
CA VAL A 257 -0.67 3.30 4.28
C VAL A 257 -1.83 4.19 3.84
N LEU A 258 -1.72 5.47 4.17
CA LEU A 258 -2.50 6.55 3.57
C LEU A 258 -1.55 7.39 2.69
N LYS A 259 -1.80 7.40 1.37
CA LYS A 259 -1.06 8.22 0.42
C LYS A 259 -1.94 9.37 -0.06
N THR A 260 -1.40 10.59 -0.06
CA THR A 260 -2.03 11.77 -0.67
C THR A 260 -1.60 11.96 -2.14
N GLY A 261 -2.08 12.98 -2.81
CA GLY A 261 -1.75 13.22 -4.21
C GLY A 261 -2.44 12.25 -5.18
N VAL A 262 -3.64 11.77 -4.85
CA VAL A 262 -4.37 10.75 -5.63
C VAL A 262 -5.10 11.36 -6.84
N GLY A 263 -5.71 12.52 -6.68
CA GLY A 263 -6.43 13.23 -7.74
C GLY A 263 -5.56 14.30 -8.41
N GLU A 264 -5.95 14.75 -9.60
CA GLU A 264 -5.20 15.76 -10.37
C GLU A 264 -4.91 17.04 -9.56
N VAL A 265 -5.90 17.56 -8.84
CA VAL A 265 -5.76 18.77 -8.03
C VAL A 265 -4.76 18.56 -6.88
N SER A 266 -4.88 17.42 -6.19
CA SER A 266 -3.97 17.10 -5.08
C SER A 266 -2.55 16.75 -5.56
N ALA A 267 -2.41 16.16 -6.74
CA ALA A 267 -1.11 15.88 -7.36
C ALA A 267 -0.37 17.18 -7.73
N GLN A 268 -1.08 18.17 -8.29
CA GLN A 268 -0.51 19.49 -8.56
C GLN A 268 -0.08 20.21 -7.27
N SER A 269 -0.90 20.13 -6.22
CA SER A 269 -0.58 20.70 -4.91
C SER A 269 0.64 20.00 -4.28
N ALA A 270 0.72 18.67 -4.35
CA ALA A 270 1.84 17.89 -3.84
C ALA A 270 3.14 18.25 -4.59
N LEU A 271 3.11 18.39 -5.91
CA LEU A 271 4.26 18.83 -6.70
C LEU A 271 4.76 20.21 -6.26
N ALA A 272 3.84 21.15 -6.02
CA ALA A 272 4.19 22.49 -5.53
C ALA A 272 4.79 22.47 -4.12
N HIS A 273 4.34 21.55 -3.26
CA HIS A 273 4.77 21.47 -1.85
C HIS A 273 6.05 20.64 -1.66
N THR A 274 6.22 19.55 -2.40
CA THR A 274 7.31 18.58 -2.22
C THR A 274 8.38 18.65 -3.31
N GLY A 275 8.09 19.32 -4.43
CA GLY A 275 8.96 19.37 -5.61
C GLY A 275 9.12 18.03 -6.34
N ALA A 276 8.32 16.99 -5.99
CA ALA A 276 8.41 15.67 -6.56
C ALA A 276 7.18 15.31 -7.38
N LEU A 277 7.37 14.66 -8.55
CA LEU A 277 6.29 14.13 -9.36
C LEU A 277 5.54 13.03 -8.60
N VAL A 278 4.22 13.11 -8.61
CA VAL A 278 3.33 12.08 -8.07
C VAL A 278 3.03 11.09 -9.18
N GLY A 279 3.40 9.82 -9.03
CA GLY A 279 3.09 8.75 -9.98
C GLY A 279 1.61 8.40 -10.05
N ASP A 280 1.21 7.54 -11.02
CA ASP A 280 -0.16 7.04 -11.15
C ASP A 280 -0.57 6.29 -9.87
N ASP A 281 -1.64 6.77 -9.23
CA ASP A 281 -2.17 6.20 -7.99
C ASP A 281 -2.66 4.77 -8.14
N ARG A 282 -3.11 4.37 -9.34
CA ARG A 282 -3.53 2.99 -9.65
C ARG A 282 -2.32 2.04 -9.61
N VAL A 283 -1.14 2.51 -10.03
CA VAL A 283 0.10 1.72 -9.94
C VAL A 283 0.47 1.52 -8.48
N PHE A 284 0.42 2.58 -7.66
CA PHE A 284 0.67 2.46 -6.22
C PHE A 284 -0.32 1.51 -5.53
N ASP A 285 -1.59 1.55 -5.91
CA ASP A 285 -2.61 0.62 -5.40
C ASP A 285 -2.27 -0.84 -5.76
N GLY A 286 -1.89 -1.07 -7.02
CA GLY A 286 -1.43 -2.37 -7.50
C GLY A 286 -0.20 -2.90 -6.72
N ILE A 287 0.75 -2.02 -6.40
CA ILE A 287 1.93 -2.35 -5.58
C ILE A 287 1.52 -2.69 -4.15
N CYS A 288 0.65 -1.90 -3.53
CA CYS A 288 0.15 -2.22 -2.19
C CYS A 288 -0.49 -3.61 -2.14
N GLN A 289 -1.33 -3.95 -3.12
CA GLN A 289 -1.94 -5.27 -3.23
C GLN A 289 -0.90 -6.39 -3.46
N GLN A 290 0.11 -6.15 -4.32
CA GLN A 290 1.15 -7.11 -4.63
C GLN A 290 2.00 -7.47 -3.41
N TYR A 291 2.33 -6.48 -2.59
CA TYR A 291 3.23 -6.65 -1.44
C TYR A 291 2.51 -6.74 -0.09
N GLY A 292 1.18 -6.85 -0.09
CA GLY A 292 0.40 -7.04 1.14
C GLY A 292 0.36 -5.81 2.05
N VAL A 293 0.45 -4.60 1.48
CA VAL A 293 0.28 -3.35 2.20
C VAL A 293 -1.20 -3.00 2.27
N ILE A 294 -1.70 -2.71 3.46
CA ILE A 294 -3.10 -2.30 3.65
C ILE A 294 -3.24 -0.83 3.30
N ARG A 295 -3.98 -0.52 2.24
CA ARG A 295 -4.21 0.84 1.81
C ARG A 295 -5.53 1.39 2.32
N VAL A 296 -5.49 2.61 2.89
CA VAL A 296 -6.66 3.34 3.38
C VAL A 296 -6.78 4.71 2.71
N ARG A 297 -7.95 5.37 2.86
CA ARG A 297 -8.28 6.59 2.11
C ARG A 297 -8.53 7.81 3.00
N CYS A 298 -8.60 7.65 4.32
CA CYS A 298 -8.73 8.77 5.26
C CYS A 298 -7.88 8.57 6.51
N ILE A 299 -7.68 9.65 7.25
CA ILE A 299 -6.76 9.70 8.41
C ILE A 299 -7.27 8.80 9.54
N GLU A 300 -8.57 8.80 9.80
CA GLU A 300 -9.17 7.98 10.84
C GLU A 300 -9.07 6.49 10.50
N ASP A 301 -9.25 6.12 9.23
CA ASP A 301 -9.08 4.72 8.78
C ASP A 301 -7.63 4.27 8.94
N LEU A 302 -6.64 5.17 8.77
CA LEU A 302 -5.23 4.84 8.98
C LEU A 302 -4.98 4.37 10.41
N LEU A 303 -5.47 5.12 11.39
CA LEU A 303 -5.30 4.77 12.79
C LEU A 303 -6.14 3.57 13.20
N ALA A 304 -7.43 3.55 12.81
CA ALA A 304 -8.35 2.46 13.15
C ALA A 304 -7.86 1.11 12.60
N THR A 305 -7.43 1.09 11.33
CA THR A 305 -6.92 -0.13 10.69
C THR A 305 -5.63 -0.60 11.34
N ALA A 306 -4.70 0.33 11.66
CA ALA A 306 -3.46 -0.01 12.33
C ALA A 306 -3.70 -0.56 13.75
N ASP A 307 -4.62 0.03 14.51
CA ASP A 307 -5.00 -0.46 15.84
C ASP A 307 -5.61 -1.87 15.79
N ILE A 308 -6.57 -2.07 14.88
CA ILE A 308 -7.19 -3.38 14.68
C ILE A 308 -6.15 -4.42 14.28
N ALA A 309 -5.32 -4.11 13.30
CA ALA A 309 -4.26 -4.99 12.83
C ALA A 309 -3.22 -5.32 13.92
N ALA A 310 -2.87 -4.34 14.77
CA ALA A 310 -1.98 -4.54 15.91
C ALA A 310 -2.58 -5.48 16.96
N ARG A 311 -3.89 -5.39 17.20
CA ARG A 311 -4.61 -6.20 18.22
C ARG A 311 -4.97 -7.60 17.69
N THR A 312 -5.28 -7.76 16.41
CA THR A 312 -5.66 -9.06 15.85
C THR A 312 -4.46 -9.91 15.50
N GLY A 313 -3.39 -9.29 15.00
CA GLY A 313 -2.38 -10.01 14.22
C GLY A 313 -3.01 -10.68 12.98
N PRO A 314 -2.35 -11.71 12.40
CA PRO A 314 -2.87 -12.45 11.27
C PRO A 314 -4.10 -13.28 11.62
N LEU A 315 -5.19 -13.09 10.87
CA LEU A 315 -6.41 -13.86 11.02
C LEU A 315 -6.29 -15.24 10.35
N ARG A 316 -6.94 -16.26 10.95
CA ARG A 316 -7.12 -17.57 10.32
C ARG A 316 -8.03 -17.47 9.08
N GLN A 317 -8.11 -18.53 8.30
CA GLN A 317 -9.10 -18.63 7.24
C GLN A 317 -10.51 -18.66 7.85
N GLY A 318 -11.45 -17.94 7.24
CA GLY A 318 -12.82 -17.80 7.71
C GLY A 318 -13.37 -16.40 7.45
N GLY A 319 -14.55 -16.14 8.00
CA GLY A 319 -15.23 -14.85 7.89
C GLY A 319 -15.42 -14.17 9.25
N LEU A 320 -16.29 -13.19 9.27
CA LEU A 320 -16.63 -12.40 10.44
C LEU A 320 -17.96 -12.86 11.05
N GLY A 321 -17.95 -13.14 12.34
CA GLY A 321 -19.17 -13.26 13.13
C GLY A 321 -19.58 -11.90 13.68
N VAL A 322 -20.83 -11.49 13.47
CA VAL A 322 -21.36 -10.21 13.94
C VAL A 322 -22.51 -10.44 14.91
N VAL A 323 -22.47 -9.76 16.05
CA VAL A 323 -23.50 -9.83 17.09
C VAL A 323 -23.88 -8.41 17.50
N SER A 324 -25.12 -8.01 17.36
CA SER A 324 -25.63 -6.68 17.75
C SER A 324 -26.94 -6.81 18.53
N ASN A 325 -27.37 -5.73 19.15
CA ASN A 325 -28.69 -5.65 19.81
C ASN A 325 -29.73 -4.90 18.96
N SER A 326 -29.48 -4.74 17.67
CA SER A 326 -30.35 -4.01 16.75
C SER A 326 -30.30 -4.61 15.36
N GLY A 327 -31.48 -5.02 14.85
CA GLY A 327 -31.62 -5.57 13.50
C GLY A 327 -31.15 -4.62 12.41
N GLY A 328 -31.52 -3.32 12.49
CA GLY A 328 -31.05 -2.32 11.53
C GLY A 328 -29.53 -2.16 11.51
N ILE A 329 -28.86 -2.30 12.66
CA ILE A 329 -27.41 -2.27 12.73
C ILE A 329 -26.81 -3.55 12.14
N CYS A 330 -27.45 -4.70 12.30
CA CYS A 330 -27.05 -5.94 11.64
C CYS A 330 -27.09 -5.82 10.12
N GLU A 331 -28.15 -5.20 9.56
CA GLU A 331 -28.27 -4.93 8.12
C GLU A 331 -27.15 -3.99 7.62
N VAL A 332 -26.93 -2.87 8.30
CA VAL A 332 -25.84 -1.94 7.96
C VAL A 332 -24.47 -2.61 8.04
N ALA A 333 -24.26 -3.46 9.06
CA ALA A 333 -23.01 -4.22 9.19
C ALA A 333 -22.82 -5.23 8.06
N ALA A 334 -23.89 -5.90 7.60
CA ALA A 334 -23.84 -6.84 6.48
C ALA A 334 -23.49 -6.12 5.17
N ASP A 335 -24.19 -5.03 4.84
CA ASP A 335 -23.94 -4.23 3.64
C ASP A 335 -22.50 -3.70 3.62
N THR A 336 -22.04 -3.19 4.77
CA THR A 336 -20.67 -2.66 4.89
C THR A 336 -19.63 -3.77 4.78
N ALA A 337 -19.86 -4.93 5.38
CA ALA A 337 -18.96 -6.08 5.29
C ALA A 337 -18.84 -6.57 3.85
N GLU A 338 -19.95 -6.72 3.13
CA GLU A 338 -19.97 -7.10 1.72
C GLU A 338 -19.19 -6.10 0.85
N ALA A 339 -19.42 -4.80 1.04
CA ALA A 339 -18.71 -3.74 0.32
C ALA A 339 -17.19 -3.74 0.59
N ARG A 340 -16.74 -4.31 1.70
CA ARG A 340 -15.32 -4.47 2.08
C ARG A 340 -14.77 -5.87 1.78
N GLY A 341 -15.53 -6.73 1.10
CA GLY A 341 -15.12 -8.10 0.76
C GLY A 341 -14.99 -9.04 1.98
N ILE A 342 -15.65 -8.72 3.08
CA ILE A 342 -15.68 -9.56 4.28
C ILE A 342 -16.83 -10.55 4.14
N THR A 343 -16.54 -11.84 4.23
CA THR A 343 -17.57 -12.88 4.26
C THR A 343 -18.21 -12.98 5.63
N LEU A 344 -19.53 -13.21 5.66
CA LEU A 344 -20.32 -13.45 6.87
C LEU A 344 -20.88 -14.89 6.82
N PRO A 345 -20.10 -15.92 7.19
CA PRO A 345 -20.56 -17.30 7.13
C PRO A 345 -21.78 -17.52 8.04
N ALA A 346 -22.69 -18.40 7.63
CA ALA A 346 -23.75 -18.87 8.53
C ALA A 346 -23.14 -19.75 9.63
N PRO A 347 -23.60 -19.65 10.88
CA PRO A 347 -23.28 -20.64 11.92
C PRO A 347 -23.73 -22.06 11.48
N ASP A 348 -23.04 -23.07 12.00
CA ASP A 348 -23.45 -24.46 11.70
C ASP A 348 -24.87 -24.78 12.20
N PRO A 349 -25.54 -25.81 11.68
CA PRO A 349 -26.93 -26.11 12.04
C PRO A 349 -27.18 -26.39 13.54
N ALA A 350 -26.21 -26.96 14.25
CA ALA A 350 -26.33 -27.21 15.68
C ALA A 350 -26.22 -25.90 16.47
N ALA A 351 -25.30 -25.02 16.05
CA ALA A 351 -25.18 -23.68 16.62
C ALA A 351 -26.44 -22.82 16.36
N LEU A 352 -26.99 -22.86 15.13
CA LEU A 352 -28.24 -22.17 14.84
C LEU A 352 -29.38 -22.62 15.74
N ALA A 353 -29.53 -23.93 15.98
CA ALA A 353 -30.53 -24.46 16.89
C ALA A 353 -30.29 -24.00 18.35
N ALA A 354 -29.06 -24.02 18.82
CA ALA A 354 -28.68 -23.56 20.15
C ALA A 354 -28.88 -22.04 20.32
N LEU A 355 -28.53 -21.23 19.31
CA LEU A 355 -28.80 -19.81 19.29
C LEU A 355 -30.30 -19.52 19.36
N GLN A 356 -31.11 -20.19 18.51
CA GLN A 356 -32.56 -20.01 18.49
C GLN A 356 -33.20 -20.36 19.83
N ALA A 357 -32.68 -21.37 20.54
CA ALA A 357 -33.15 -21.73 21.87
C ALA A 357 -32.75 -20.73 22.98
N THR A 358 -31.70 -19.91 22.73
CA THR A 358 -31.13 -19.00 23.72
C THR A 358 -31.68 -17.58 23.57
N ILE A 359 -31.88 -17.10 22.33
CA ILE A 359 -32.37 -15.75 22.04
C ILE A 359 -33.87 -15.64 22.28
N PRO A 360 -34.45 -14.42 22.43
CA PRO A 360 -35.91 -14.25 22.55
C PRO A 360 -36.66 -14.86 21.37
N GLY A 361 -37.82 -15.48 21.65
CA GLY A 361 -38.58 -16.29 20.67
C GLY A 361 -39.05 -15.56 19.41
N PHE A 362 -39.00 -14.22 19.39
CA PHE A 362 -39.30 -13.38 18.22
C PHE A 362 -38.08 -13.05 17.37
N ALA A 363 -36.87 -13.38 17.85
CA ALA A 363 -35.63 -13.18 17.13
C ALA A 363 -35.28 -14.41 16.26
N THR A 364 -34.51 -14.20 15.19
CA THR A 364 -34.09 -15.28 14.27
C THR A 364 -32.58 -15.45 14.33
N ALA A 365 -32.15 -16.69 14.50
CA ALA A 365 -30.72 -17.02 14.54
C ALA A 365 -30.10 -17.00 13.12
N HIS A 366 -29.18 -16.10 12.87
CA HIS A 366 -28.38 -16.01 11.66
C HIS A 366 -27.10 -15.19 11.94
N ASN A 367 -26.27 -14.93 10.95
CA ASN A 367 -25.12 -14.01 11.03
C ASN A 367 -25.28 -12.92 9.96
N PRO A 368 -25.35 -11.63 10.31
CA PRO A 368 -25.28 -10.99 11.65
C PRO A 368 -26.43 -11.38 12.60
N LEU A 369 -26.12 -11.58 13.89
CA LEU A 369 -27.10 -11.98 14.88
C LEU A 369 -27.66 -10.77 15.65
N ASP A 370 -28.98 -10.57 15.59
CA ASP A 370 -29.69 -9.59 16.40
C ASP A 370 -30.11 -10.19 17.75
N LEU A 371 -29.48 -9.70 18.82
CA LEU A 371 -29.81 -10.06 20.21
C LEU A 371 -31.12 -9.45 20.69
N THR A 372 -31.59 -8.43 19.99
CA THR A 372 -32.70 -7.56 20.39
C THR A 372 -32.47 -6.79 21.70
N GLY A 373 -33.31 -5.80 21.99
CA GLY A 373 -33.26 -5.05 23.25
C GLY A 373 -33.68 -5.87 24.49
N ALA A 374 -34.27 -7.06 24.29
CA ALA A 374 -34.80 -7.89 25.36
C ALA A 374 -33.80 -8.90 25.96
N ILE A 375 -32.59 -9.03 25.36
CA ILE A 375 -31.56 -9.97 25.82
C ILE A 375 -31.15 -9.72 27.27
N THR A 376 -30.95 -10.79 28.02
CA THR A 376 -30.36 -10.71 29.39
C THR A 376 -28.86 -10.90 29.35
N PRO A 377 -28.08 -10.46 30.39
CA PRO A 377 -26.64 -10.70 30.45
C PRO A 377 -26.24 -12.19 30.34
N ASP A 378 -27.00 -13.10 30.98
CA ASP A 378 -26.73 -14.52 30.94
C ASP A 378 -26.97 -15.12 29.53
N GLN A 379 -28.06 -14.73 28.88
CA GLN A 379 -28.31 -15.10 27.47
C GLN A 379 -27.23 -14.54 26.54
N CYS A 380 -26.82 -13.28 26.76
CA CYS A 380 -25.73 -12.66 25.99
C CYS A 380 -24.42 -13.46 26.11
N GLY A 381 -24.06 -13.86 27.33
CA GLY A 381 -22.88 -14.70 27.60
C GLY A 381 -22.96 -16.06 26.87
N ALA A 382 -24.13 -16.72 26.94
CA ALA A 382 -24.36 -18.01 26.25
C ALA A 382 -24.25 -17.87 24.71
N VAL A 383 -24.86 -16.82 24.14
CA VAL A 383 -24.77 -16.53 22.70
C VAL A 383 -23.33 -16.28 22.28
N MET A 384 -22.58 -15.50 23.04
CA MET A 384 -21.17 -15.24 22.72
C MET A 384 -20.34 -16.52 22.75
N GLY A 385 -20.61 -17.45 23.67
CA GLY A 385 -19.96 -18.75 23.70
C GLY A 385 -20.24 -19.58 22.44
N ILE A 386 -21.49 -19.60 21.97
CA ILE A 386 -21.88 -20.32 20.74
C ILE A 386 -21.23 -19.69 19.51
N MET A 387 -21.31 -18.37 19.37
CA MET A 387 -20.72 -17.65 18.24
C MET A 387 -19.18 -17.79 18.21
N ALA A 388 -18.54 -17.71 19.36
CA ALA A 388 -17.09 -17.85 19.48
C ALA A 388 -16.57 -19.24 19.07
N ALA A 389 -17.38 -20.28 19.25
CA ALA A 389 -17.02 -21.65 18.93
C ALA A 389 -17.11 -21.99 17.43
N GLN A 390 -17.64 -21.10 16.59
CA GLN A 390 -17.83 -21.40 15.16
C GLN A 390 -16.50 -21.54 14.42
N PRO A 391 -16.26 -22.67 13.73
CA PRO A 391 -14.99 -22.93 13.04
C PRO A 391 -14.73 -21.97 11.88
N ASP A 392 -15.80 -21.51 11.22
CA ASP A 392 -15.72 -20.64 10.05
C ASP A 392 -15.62 -19.15 10.38
N PHE A 393 -15.60 -18.77 11.66
CA PHE A 393 -15.35 -17.40 12.07
C PHE A 393 -13.86 -17.20 12.35
N ALA A 394 -13.26 -16.19 11.74
CA ALA A 394 -11.87 -15.79 11.97
C ALA A 394 -11.75 -14.57 12.91
N ALA A 395 -12.84 -13.83 13.10
CA ALA A 395 -12.96 -12.74 14.03
C ALA A 395 -14.43 -12.54 14.46
N LEU A 396 -14.66 -11.83 15.56
CA LEU A 396 -15.96 -11.42 16.04
C LEU A 396 -16.05 -9.90 16.14
N LEU A 397 -17.18 -9.32 15.75
CA LEU A 397 -17.47 -7.89 15.92
C LEU A 397 -18.85 -7.75 16.60
N CYS A 398 -18.85 -6.99 17.70
CA CYS A 398 -20.07 -6.70 18.44
C CYS A 398 -20.39 -5.19 18.35
N PRO A 399 -21.09 -4.73 17.27
CA PRO A 399 -21.63 -3.38 17.26
C PRO A 399 -22.68 -3.24 18.35
N TYR A 400 -22.41 -2.37 19.32
CA TYR A 400 -23.23 -2.20 20.51
C TYR A 400 -23.31 -0.74 20.92
N TYR A 401 -24.09 -0.42 21.95
CA TYR A 401 -24.10 0.93 22.50
C TYR A 401 -22.69 1.37 22.91
N ALA A 402 -22.41 2.68 22.73
CA ALA A 402 -21.17 3.25 23.20
C ALA A 402 -21.01 3.03 24.71
N VAL A 403 -19.77 2.83 25.15
CA VAL A 403 -19.44 2.85 26.57
C VAL A 403 -19.73 4.25 27.13
N PRO A 404 -20.44 4.39 28.25
CA PRO A 404 -20.78 5.68 28.84
C PRO A 404 -19.57 6.59 29.00
N THR A 405 -19.68 7.85 28.60
CA THR A 405 -18.65 8.89 28.80
C THR A 405 -18.93 9.77 29.99
N GLU A 406 -20.18 9.84 30.45
CA GLU A 406 -20.68 10.60 31.59
C GLU A 406 -21.37 9.65 32.58
N ALA A 407 -21.38 10.02 33.86
CA ALA A 407 -21.97 9.18 34.92
C ALA A 407 -23.50 9.06 34.82
N GLU A 408 -24.14 10.09 34.28
CA GLU A 408 -25.60 10.13 34.06
C GLU A 408 -26.07 9.11 33.01
N ASP A 409 -25.21 8.71 32.10
CA ASP A 409 -25.49 7.70 31.05
C ASP A 409 -25.35 6.27 31.56
N MET A 410 -24.93 6.08 32.81
CA MET A 410 -24.70 4.74 33.37
C MET A 410 -26.02 4.02 33.69
N SER A 411 -26.09 2.76 33.23
CA SER A 411 -27.16 1.83 33.54
C SER A 411 -26.57 0.50 34.00
N GLU A 412 -27.03 -0.03 35.13
CA GLU A 412 -26.57 -1.33 35.64
C GLU A 412 -26.75 -2.45 34.61
N ARG A 413 -27.89 -2.43 33.89
CA ARG A 413 -28.17 -3.39 32.81
C ARG A 413 -27.15 -3.28 31.68
N LEU A 414 -26.89 -2.06 31.21
CA LEU A 414 -25.93 -1.83 30.13
C LEU A 414 -24.53 -2.27 30.52
N THR A 415 -24.12 -1.95 31.74
CA THR A 415 -22.84 -2.38 32.30
C THR A 415 -22.73 -3.91 32.38
N ALA A 416 -23.80 -4.59 32.83
CA ALA A 416 -23.83 -6.04 32.90
C ALA A 416 -23.75 -6.70 31.50
N LEU A 417 -24.42 -6.13 30.49
CA LEU A 417 -24.34 -6.59 29.10
C LEU A 417 -22.94 -6.37 28.52
N HIS A 418 -22.33 -5.22 28.74
CA HIS A 418 -20.94 -4.95 28.32
C HIS A 418 -19.96 -5.96 28.95
N ARG A 419 -20.13 -6.29 30.23
CA ARG A 419 -19.31 -7.32 30.91
C ARG A 419 -19.52 -8.70 30.31
N ALA A 420 -20.76 -9.06 29.96
CA ALA A 420 -21.07 -10.35 29.32
C ALA A 420 -20.43 -10.47 27.94
N LEU A 421 -20.55 -9.42 27.10
CA LEU A 421 -19.87 -9.34 25.81
C LEU A 421 -18.35 -9.45 25.96
N ALA A 422 -17.76 -8.66 26.85
CA ALA A 422 -16.32 -8.67 27.12
C ALA A 422 -15.82 -10.03 27.57
N HIS A 423 -16.58 -10.71 28.46
CA HIS A 423 -16.24 -12.05 28.93
C HIS A 423 -16.25 -13.05 27.78
N GLY A 424 -17.31 -13.07 26.95
CA GLY A 424 -17.41 -13.96 25.82
C GLY A 424 -16.32 -13.73 24.77
N LEU A 425 -16.00 -12.47 24.46
CA LEU A 425 -14.94 -12.13 23.52
C LEU A 425 -13.54 -12.54 24.02
N ARG A 426 -13.25 -12.40 25.32
CA ARG A 426 -11.97 -12.85 25.87
C ARG A 426 -11.82 -14.38 25.87
N ALA A 427 -12.93 -15.11 26.04
CA ALA A 427 -12.93 -16.57 25.99
C ALA A 427 -12.89 -17.11 24.55
N ALA A 428 -13.13 -16.28 23.56
CA ALA A 428 -13.14 -16.68 22.15
C ALA A 428 -11.76 -17.12 21.65
N PRO A 429 -11.67 -18.18 20.82
CA PRO A 429 -10.40 -18.62 20.23
C PRO A 429 -9.96 -17.75 19.06
N VAL A 430 -10.72 -16.71 18.74
CA VAL A 430 -10.47 -15.74 17.67
C VAL A 430 -10.54 -14.32 18.25
N PRO A 431 -9.83 -13.35 17.67
CA PRO A 431 -9.95 -11.97 18.10
C PRO A 431 -11.37 -11.44 17.91
N GLY A 432 -11.82 -10.63 18.86
CA GLY A 432 -13.13 -10.01 18.78
C GLY A 432 -13.19 -8.68 19.48
N PHE A 433 -14.12 -7.83 19.08
CA PHE A 433 -14.21 -6.46 19.56
C PHE A 433 -15.65 -6.05 19.84
N VAL A 434 -15.82 -5.24 20.89
CA VAL A 434 -17.00 -4.39 21.04
C VAL A 434 -16.71 -3.06 20.36
N VAL A 435 -17.66 -2.57 19.57
CA VAL A 435 -17.53 -1.31 18.86
C VAL A 435 -18.82 -0.51 18.99
N SER A 436 -18.72 0.82 19.16
CA SER A 436 -19.89 1.69 19.08
C SER A 436 -20.39 1.83 17.63
N TYR A 437 -21.66 2.17 17.45
CA TYR A 437 -22.24 2.37 16.12
C TYR A 437 -21.52 3.49 15.35
N THR A 438 -21.17 4.55 16.07
CA THR A 438 -20.44 5.72 15.54
C THR A 438 -19.12 5.90 16.29
N SER A 439 -18.21 6.68 15.73
CA SER A 439 -16.97 7.06 16.41
C SER A 439 -17.27 7.84 17.71
N THR A 440 -16.58 7.50 18.79
CA THR A 440 -16.70 8.15 20.10
C THR A 440 -15.31 8.46 20.67
N TYR A 441 -15.21 9.42 21.58
CA TYR A 441 -14.00 9.59 22.38
C TYR A 441 -14.13 8.79 23.69
N GLN A 442 -13.00 8.38 24.24
CA GLN A 442 -12.97 7.75 25.56
C GLN A 442 -12.64 8.78 26.64
N SER A 443 -13.60 9.00 27.54
CA SER A 443 -13.41 9.77 28.77
C SER A 443 -12.62 8.96 29.82
N ALA A 444 -12.26 9.57 30.94
CA ALA A 444 -11.67 8.83 32.06
C ALA A 444 -12.61 7.73 32.57
N LEU A 445 -13.91 8.01 32.63
CA LEU A 445 -14.95 7.06 33.03
C LEU A 445 -15.04 5.87 32.04
N SER A 446 -15.14 6.14 30.75
CA SER A 446 -15.24 5.08 29.74
C SER A 446 -13.99 4.19 29.74
N ARG A 447 -12.78 4.74 29.88
CA ARG A 447 -11.54 3.96 30.03
C ARG A 447 -11.56 3.09 31.28
N GLN A 448 -12.05 3.62 32.39
CA GLN A 448 -12.20 2.84 33.63
C GLN A 448 -13.15 1.66 33.41
N ILE A 449 -14.32 1.88 32.81
CA ILE A 449 -15.32 0.82 32.51
C ILE A 449 -14.72 -0.25 31.59
N VAL A 450 -14.04 0.19 30.52
CA VAL A 450 -13.36 -0.71 29.57
C VAL A 450 -12.29 -1.55 30.27
N ALA A 451 -11.46 -0.92 31.11
CA ALA A 451 -10.39 -1.59 31.82
C ALA A 451 -10.92 -2.59 32.88
N GLU A 452 -11.92 -2.19 33.68
CA GLU A 452 -12.55 -3.05 34.71
C GLU A 452 -13.26 -4.26 34.10
N ALA A 453 -13.92 -4.06 32.93
CA ALA A 453 -14.54 -5.16 32.19
C ALA A 453 -13.51 -6.01 31.43
N GLY A 454 -12.29 -5.54 31.23
CA GLY A 454 -11.32 -6.12 30.31
C GLY A 454 -11.86 -6.19 28.89
N MET A 455 -12.56 -5.15 28.44
CA MET A 455 -13.31 -5.14 27.17
C MET A 455 -12.37 -4.82 26.01
N PRO A 456 -12.33 -5.66 24.95
CA PRO A 456 -11.64 -5.33 23.71
C PRO A 456 -12.46 -4.31 22.90
N TYR A 457 -12.42 -3.05 23.32
CA TYR A 457 -13.23 -1.97 22.79
C TYR A 457 -12.52 -1.19 21.68
N LEU A 458 -13.29 -0.83 20.63
CA LEU A 458 -12.88 0.05 19.55
C LEU A 458 -13.74 1.32 19.56
N ALA A 459 -13.12 2.47 19.76
CA ALA A 459 -13.80 3.76 19.78
C ALA A 459 -14.00 4.37 18.38
N CYS A 460 -13.47 3.74 17.33
CA CYS A 460 -13.47 4.26 15.95
C CYS A 460 -14.84 4.19 15.24
N GLY A 461 -15.83 3.47 15.81
CA GLY A 461 -17.13 3.26 15.18
C GLY A 461 -17.15 2.07 14.20
N MET A 462 -18.34 1.55 13.95
CA MET A 462 -18.56 0.29 13.22
C MET A 462 -18.03 0.34 11.78
N ASP A 463 -18.30 1.40 11.03
CA ASP A 463 -17.86 1.51 9.63
C ASP A 463 -16.33 1.44 9.50
N ARG A 464 -15.59 2.16 10.36
CA ARG A 464 -14.13 2.11 10.39
C ARG A 464 -13.60 0.78 10.89
N ALA A 465 -14.29 0.16 11.86
CA ALA A 465 -13.92 -1.17 12.33
C ALA A 465 -14.04 -2.22 11.21
N LEU A 466 -15.12 -2.18 10.42
CA LEU A 466 -15.30 -3.05 9.26
C LEU A 466 -14.29 -2.74 8.14
N THR A 467 -13.99 -1.46 7.89
CA THR A 467 -12.92 -1.07 6.95
C THR A 467 -11.57 -1.65 7.38
N GLY A 468 -11.21 -1.50 8.64
CA GLY A 468 -9.97 -2.06 9.19
C GLY A 468 -9.91 -3.58 9.14
N LEU A 469 -10.99 -4.26 9.54
CA LEU A 469 -11.09 -5.73 9.45
C LEU A 469 -10.96 -6.22 8.01
N GLY A 470 -11.61 -5.56 7.03
CA GLY A 470 -11.47 -5.88 5.60
C GLY A 470 -10.00 -5.85 5.15
N GLY A 471 -9.28 -4.81 5.53
CA GLY A 471 -7.83 -4.71 5.28
C GLY A 471 -7.04 -5.84 5.94
N VAL A 472 -7.35 -6.18 7.18
CA VAL A 472 -6.67 -7.28 7.92
C VAL A 472 -7.01 -8.65 7.32
N PHE A 473 -8.24 -8.89 6.89
CA PHE A 473 -8.62 -10.12 6.18
C PHE A 473 -7.83 -10.28 4.87
N ALA A 474 -7.74 -9.21 4.07
CA ALA A 474 -6.98 -9.21 2.81
C ALA A 474 -5.48 -9.45 3.06
N TRP A 475 -4.87 -8.75 4.02
CA TRP A 475 -3.48 -8.94 4.43
C TRP A 475 -3.22 -10.37 4.95
N SER A 476 -4.11 -10.92 5.78
CA SER A 476 -4.00 -12.27 6.31
C SER A 476 -4.13 -13.31 5.19
N GLY A 477 -5.00 -13.06 4.20
CA GLY A 477 -5.09 -13.84 2.97
C GLY A 477 -3.78 -13.85 2.21
N ARG A 478 -3.11 -12.71 2.09
CA ARG A 478 -1.79 -12.58 1.44
C ARG A 478 -0.70 -13.38 2.17
N LEU A 479 -0.70 -13.35 3.50
CA LEU A 479 0.25 -14.12 4.33
C LEU A 479 0.11 -15.64 4.20
N ARG A 480 -1.10 -16.15 3.94
CA ARG A 480 -1.34 -17.60 3.74
C ARG A 480 -0.90 -18.11 2.38
N GLN A 481 -0.69 -17.22 1.43
CA GLN A 481 -0.24 -17.60 0.09
C GLN A 481 1.27 -17.79 0.10
N ALA A 482 1.71 -18.90 -0.51
CA ALA A 482 3.15 -19.13 -0.69
C ALA A 482 3.77 -17.96 -1.47
N PRO A 483 4.95 -17.48 -1.06
CA PRO A 483 5.71 -16.59 -1.92
C PRO A 483 5.92 -17.29 -3.26
N GLY A 484 5.62 -16.57 -4.38
CA GLY A 484 5.94 -17.11 -5.70
C GLY A 484 7.44 -17.45 -5.77
N GLU A 485 7.79 -18.47 -6.53
CA GLU A 485 9.21 -18.80 -6.74
C GLU A 485 9.95 -17.54 -7.23
N PRO A 486 11.09 -17.19 -6.60
CA PRO A 486 11.91 -16.08 -7.06
C PRO A 486 12.33 -16.34 -8.51
N ARG A 487 11.79 -15.58 -9.44
CA ARG A 487 12.26 -15.60 -10.82
C ARG A 487 13.50 -14.73 -10.91
N GLY A 488 14.61 -15.34 -11.32
CA GLY A 488 15.81 -14.59 -11.67
C GLY A 488 15.51 -13.63 -12.83
N PRO A 489 16.25 -12.53 -12.96
CA PRO A 489 16.11 -11.66 -14.12
C PRO A 489 16.30 -12.49 -15.40
N PRO A 490 15.38 -12.38 -16.38
CA PRO A 490 15.54 -13.06 -17.66
C PRO A 490 16.82 -12.58 -18.36
N LYS A 491 17.41 -13.43 -19.19
CA LYS A 491 18.56 -13.01 -20.01
C LYS A 491 18.14 -11.89 -20.93
N HIS A 492 18.91 -10.82 -20.95
CA HIS A 492 18.64 -9.66 -21.82
C HIS A 492 18.72 -10.10 -23.31
N GLU A 493 17.72 -9.73 -24.07
CA GLU A 493 17.65 -9.92 -25.52
C GLU A 493 18.07 -8.64 -26.22
N SER A 494 19.06 -8.72 -27.14
CA SER A 494 19.52 -7.55 -27.88
C SER A 494 18.62 -7.19 -29.07
N ALA A 495 17.79 -8.15 -29.51
CA ALA A 495 16.87 -7.95 -30.64
C ALA A 495 15.66 -7.11 -30.20
N ARG A 496 15.38 -6.03 -30.93
CA ARG A 496 14.22 -5.15 -30.75
C ARG A 496 13.18 -5.46 -31.81
N PRO A 497 12.07 -6.14 -31.48
CA PRO A 497 10.98 -6.33 -32.43
C PRO A 497 10.32 -4.98 -32.75
N HIS A 498 10.19 -4.67 -34.04
CA HIS A 498 9.60 -3.43 -34.54
C HIS A 498 8.24 -3.63 -35.20
N SER A 499 7.95 -4.85 -35.66
CA SER A 499 6.67 -5.19 -36.22
C SER A 499 5.89 -6.20 -35.40
N GLU A 500 4.59 -6.34 -35.67
CA GLU A 500 3.74 -7.34 -35.02
C GLU A 500 4.29 -8.75 -35.19
N TYR A 501 4.75 -9.10 -36.40
CA TYR A 501 5.30 -10.42 -36.67
C TYR A 501 6.52 -10.71 -35.82
N GLU A 502 7.46 -9.76 -35.78
CA GLU A 502 8.67 -9.89 -34.92
C GLU A 502 8.30 -9.96 -33.44
N ALA A 503 7.34 -9.17 -32.98
CA ALA A 503 6.87 -9.16 -31.60
C ALA A 503 6.26 -10.52 -31.20
N LEU A 504 5.38 -11.09 -32.04
CA LEU A 504 4.83 -12.43 -31.80
C LEU A 504 5.92 -13.51 -31.78
N GLN A 505 6.89 -13.45 -32.71
CA GLN A 505 8.03 -14.39 -32.71
C GLN A 505 8.90 -14.26 -31.45
N ALA A 506 9.14 -13.03 -30.99
CA ALA A 506 9.88 -12.78 -29.78
C ALA A 506 9.12 -13.32 -28.55
N LEU A 507 7.83 -13.06 -28.42
CA LEU A 507 6.98 -13.60 -27.38
C LEU A 507 6.96 -15.13 -27.35
N ALA A 508 6.89 -15.76 -28.52
CA ALA A 508 6.95 -17.23 -28.63
C ALA A 508 8.24 -17.80 -28.06
N ARG A 509 9.41 -17.17 -28.30
CA ARG A 509 10.70 -17.57 -27.72
C ARG A 509 10.70 -17.50 -26.18
N HIS A 510 9.90 -16.62 -25.61
CA HIS A 510 9.70 -16.52 -24.16
C HIS A 510 8.59 -17.43 -23.61
N GLY A 511 8.06 -18.34 -24.45
CA GLY A 511 7.03 -19.31 -24.04
C GLY A 511 5.61 -18.76 -24.00
N VAL A 512 5.35 -17.59 -24.57
CA VAL A 512 3.99 -17.09 -24.75
C VAL A 512 3.35 -17.85 -25.92
N PRO A 513 2.19 -18.48 -25.73
CA PRO A 513 1.45 -19.06 -26.84
C PRO A 513 0.99 -17.96 -27.82
N VAL A 514 1.38 -18.06 -29.06
CA VAL A 514 1.02 -17.08 -30.11
C VAL A 514 0.25 -17.74 -31.23
N VAL A 515 -0.60 -16.99 -31.90
CA VAL A 515 -1.31 -17.47 -33.09
C VAL A 515 -0.28 -17.86 -34.18
N PRO A 516 -0.39 -19.04 -34.81
CA PRO A 516 0.45 -19.35 -35.95
C PRO A 516 0.15 -18.41 -37.12
N ALA A 517 1.10 -17.53 -37.40
CA ALA A 517 0.98 -16.54 -38.48
C ALA A 517 2.10 -16.70 -39.49
N THR A 518 1.78 -16.58 -40.77
CA THR A 518 2.74 -16.60 -41.86
C THR A 518 2.82 -15.23 -42.51
N LEU A 519 4.04 -14.72 -42.66
CA LEU A 519 4.28 -13.45 -43.37
C LEU A 519 4.42 -13.75 -44.87
N ALA A 520 3.43 -13.34 -45.65
CA ALA A 520 3.36 -13.49 -47.10
C ALA A 520 3.87 -12.23 -47.80
N GLN A 521 4.77 -12.41 -48.80
CA GLN A 521 5.37 -11.31 -49.54
C GLN A 521 4.57 -10.98 -50.81
N ASP A 522 3.73 -11.92 -51.28
CA ASP A 522 2.87 -11.77 -52.44
C ASP A 522 1.54 -12.54 -52.26
N GLU A 523 0.65 -12.39 -53.28
CA GLU A 523 -0.68 -13.00 -53.26
C GLU A 523 -0.63 -14.54 -53.27
N GLU A 524 0.36 -15.14 -53.92
CA GLU A 524 0.47 -16.60 -54.04
C GLU A 524 0.97 -17.17 -52.71
N ALA A 525 1.93 -16.50 -52.05
CA ALA A 525 2.38 -16.88 -50.71
C ALA A 525 1.24 -16.77 -49.70
N ALA A 526 0.39 -15.73 -49.79
CA ALA A 526 -0.78 -15.59 -48.93
C ALA A 526 -1.82 -16.70 -49.13
N VAL A 527 -2.06 -17.10 -50.37
CA VAL A 527 -2.94 -18.24 -50.70
C VAL A 527 -2.37 -19.54 -50.21
N ALA A 528 -1.05 -19.77 -50.36
CA ALA A 528 -0.38 -20.98 -49.86
C ALA A 528 -0.47 -21.08 -48.34
N ALA A 529 -0.24 -19.95 -47.63
CA ALA A 529 -0.39 -19.87 -46.19
C ALA A 529 -1.82 -20.16 -45.73
N ALA A 530 -2.83 -19.59 -46.40
CA ALA A 530 -4.24 -19.83 -46.07
C ALA A 530 -4.65 -21.31 -46.29
N ARG A 531 -4.17 -21.94 -47.36
CA ARG A 531 -4.41 -23.38 -47.59
C ARG A 531 -3.80 -24.27 -46.51
N ALA A 532 -2.61 -23.92 -46.04
CA ALA A 532 -1.92 -24.67 -44.94
C ALA A 532 -2.65 -24.61 -43.60
N LEU A 533 -3.48 -23.58 -43.38
CA LEU A 533 -4.23 -23.35 -42.13
C LEU A 533 -5.61 -24.05 -42.13
N ASP A 534 -6.04 -24.62 -43.22
CA ASP A 534 -7.29 -25.40 -43.42
C ASP A 534 -8.52 -24.77 -42.70
N GLY A 535 -8.97 -23.61 -43.23
CA GLY A 535 -10.14 -22.95 -42.61
C GLY A 535 -10.31 -21.49 -43.04
N ARG A 536 -11.00 -20.77 -42.19
CA ARG A 536 -11.10 -19.31 -42.33
C ARG A 536 -9.87 -18.65 -41.79
N VAL A 537 -9.39 -17.64 -42.46
CA VAL A 537 -8.19 -16.89 -42.03
C VAL A 537 -8.48 -15.41 -41.81
N VAL A 538 -7.60 -14.78 -41.07
CA VAL A 538 -7.43 -13.33 -40.96
C VAL A 538 -6.28 -12.93 -41.84
N VAL A 539 -6.47 -11.86 -42.61
CA VAL A 539 -5.45 -11.27 -43.46
C VAL A 539 -5.23 -9.85 -43.02
N LYS A 540 -4.01 -9.52 -42.57
CA LYS A 540 -3.69 -8.20 -42.05
C LYS A 540 -2.31 -7.72 -42.49
N ILE A 541 -2.13 -6.41 -42.64
CA ILE A 541 -0.85 -5.84 -43.03
C ILE A 541 0.21 -6.02 -41.92
N ALA A 542 1.44 -6.32 -42.28
CA ALA A 542 2.61 -6.26 -41.41
C ALA A 542 3.39 -4.98 -41.73
N SER A 543 3.47 -4.11 -40.74
CA SER A 543 4.15 -2.82 -40.87
C SER A 543 4.61 -2.31 -39.48
N PRO A 544 5.86 -1.91 -39.33
CA PRO A 544 6.35 -1.26 -38.08
C PRO A 544 5.82 0.17 -37.92
N SER A 545 5.34 0.79 -39.00
CA SER A 545 4.89 2.19 -39.00
C SER A 545 3.36 2.34 -38.87
N ILE A 546 2.59 1.23 -38.87
CA ILE A 546 1.12 1.24 -38.78
C ILE A 546 0.69 0.52 -37.53
N ALA A 547 0.47 1.27 -36.45
CA ALA A 547 0.08 0.72 -35.15
C ALA A 547 -1.41 0.27 -35.13
N HIS A 548 -2.33 1.08 -35.69
CA HIS A 548 -3.78 0.82 -35.67
C HIS A 548 -4.30 0.40 -37.03
N LYS A 549 -4.07 -0.86 -37.39
CA LYS A 549 -4.39 -1.42 -38.71
C LYS A 549 -5.89 -1.43 -39.02
N SER A 550 -6.72 -1.61 -38.02
CA SER A 550 -8.19 -1.64 -38.18
C SER A 550 -8.75 -0.29 -38.62
N ASP A 551 -8.19 0.82 -38.15
CA ASP A 551 -8.69 2.19 -38.44
C ASP A 551 -8.56 2.55 -39.93
N ILE A 552 -7.54 1.99 -40.58
CA ILE A 552 -7.29 2.21 -42.03
C ILE A 552 -7.87 1.09 -42.91
N GLY A 553 -8.57 0.10 -42.32
CA GLY A 553 -9.12 -1.04 -43.05
C GLY A 553 -8.09 -2.05 -43.55
N ALA A 554 -6.88 -2.08 -42.94
CA ALA A 554 -5.78 -2.98 -43.25
C ALA A 554 -5.86 -4.34 -42.52
N VAL A 555 -7.06 -4.74 -42.08
CA VAL A 555 -7.40 -6.06 -41.54
C VAL A 555 -8.67 -6.58 -42.20
N VAL A 556 -8.65 -7.84 -42.64
CA VAL A 556 -9.82 -8.53 -43.19
C VAL A 556 -10.03 -9.85 -42.46
N LEU A 557 -11.20 -9.98 -41.84
CA LEU A 557 -11.57 -11.15 -41.04
C LEU A 557 -12.43 -12.13 -41.86
N ASN A 558 -12.49 -13.39 -41.41
CA ASN A 558 -13.35 -14.43 -41.95
C ASN A 558 -13.10 -14.72 -43.45
N VAL A 559 -11.88 -14.59 -43.93
CA VAL A 559 -11.52 -14.83 -45.32
C VAL A 559 -11.47 -16.35 -45.58
N GLN A 560 -12.12 -16.82 -46.65
CA GLN A 560 -12.14 -18.24 -47.02
C GLN A 560 -12.05 -18.43 -48.55
N GLY A 561 -11.14 -19.30 -48.97
CA GLY A 561 -10.90 -19.62 -50.37
C GLY A 561 -9.93 -18.66 -51.11
N ASP A 562 -9.25 -19.17 -52.12
CA ASP A 562 -8.14 -18.53 -52.83
C ASP A 562 -8.46 -17.13 -53.35
N ALA A 563 -9.62 -17.00 -54.03
CA ALA A 563 -10.04 -15.73 -54.60
C ALA A 563 -10.26 -14.65 -53.54
N ALA A 564 -10.86 -15.05 -52.40
CA ALA A 564 -11.09 -14.14 -51.28
C ALA A 564 -9.77 -13.74 -50.60
N VAL A 565 -8.79 -14.66 -50.46
CA VAL A 565 -7.47 -14.36 -49.91
C VAL A 565 -6.71 -13.37 -50.80
N ARG A 566 -6.72 -13.54 -52.11
CA ARG A 566 -6.11 -12.57 -53.05
C ARG A 566 -6.78 -11.21 -52.96
N ALA A 567 -8.12 -11.17 -52.93
CA ALA A 567 -8.85 -9.91 -52.76
C ALA A 567 -8.53 -9.21 -51.41
N ALA A 568 -8.44 -9.98 -50.32
CA ALA A 568 -8.04 -9.46 -49.02
C ALA A 568 -6.60 -8.95 -49.00
N TYR A 569 -5.65 -9.70 -49.63
CA TYR A 569 -4.25 -9.26 -49.76
C TYR A 569 -4.17 -7.89 -50.47
N ARG A 570 -4.82 -7.76 -51.67
CA ARG A 570 -4.85 -6.49 -52.38
C ARG A 570 -5.45 -5.35 -51.56
N ARG A 571 -6.54 -5.63 -50.89
CA ARG A 571 -7.24 -4.63 -50.06
C ARG A 571 -6.35 -4.10 -48.93
N VAL A 572 -5.71 -4.99 -48.15
CA VAL A 572 -4.87 -4.56 -47.01
C VAL A 572 -3.60 -3.87 -47.50
N SER A 573 -3.02 -4.33 -48.62
CA SER A 573 -1.83 -3.70 -49.21
C SER A 573 -2.15 -2.31 -49.77
N ALA A 574 -3.31 -2.13 -50.44
CA ALA A 574 -3.76 -0.84 -50.94
C ALA A 574 -4.03 0.15 -49.79
N ALA A 575 -4.69 -0.32 -48.72
CA ALA A 575 -4.94 0.49 -47.50
C ALA A 575 -3.65 0.99 -46.88
N ALA A 576 -2.65 0.13 -46.73
CA ALA A 576 -1.34 0.47 -46.16
C ALA A 576 -0.53 1.41 -47.06
N SER A 577 -0.57 1.21 -48.39
CA SER A 577 0.10 2.07 -49.39
C SER A 577 -0.47 3.50 -49.41
N GLY A 578 -1.69 3.69 -48.93
CA GLY A 578 -2.31 5.01 -48.74
C GLY A 578 -1.77 5.80 -47.54
N VAL A 579 -0.99 5.19 -46.66
CA VAL A 579 -0.42 5.85 -45.49
C VAL A 579 0.95 6.45 -45.84
N PRO A 580 1.13 7.77 -45.77
CA PRO A 580 2.40 8.40 -46.12
C PRO A 580 3.57 7.88 -45.23
N GLY A 581 4.65 7.43 -45.88
CA GLY A 581 5.84 6.94 -45.19
C GLY A 581 5.70 5.55 -44.56
N ALA A 582 4.64 4.79 -44.89
CA ALA A 582 4.46 3.43 -44.40
C ALA A 582 5.56 2.48 -44.90
N VAL A 583 6.17 1.76 -43.99
CA VAL A 583 7.07 0.65 -44.26
C VAL A 583 6.26 -0.64 -44.22
N ILE A 584 6.14 -1.32 -45.36
CA ILE A 584 5.36 -2.57 -45.50
C ILE A 584 6.33 -3.74 -45.53
N GLU A 585 6.21 -4.66 -44.55
CA GLU A 585 7.01 -5.90 -44.51
C GLU A 585 6.34 -7.04 -45.29
N GLY A 586 5.04 -7.00 -45.49
CA GLY A 586 4.24 -8.03 -46.13
C GLY A 586 2.83 -8.09 -45.54
N VAL A 587 2.17 -9.20 -45.73
CA VAL A 587 0.82 -9.47 -45.22
C VAL A 587 0.85 -10.70 -44.33
N LEU A 588 0.32 -10.56 -43.12
CA LEU A 588 0.16 -11.68 -42.18
C LEU A 588 -1.12 -12.45 -42.49
N VAL A 589 -0.98 -13.77 -42.60
CA VAL A 589 -2.09 -14.71 -42.73
C VAL A 589 -2.12 -15.60 -41.49
N ALA A 590 -3.20 -15.54 -40.71
CA ALA A 590 -3.37 -16.28 -39.47
C ALA A 590 -4.76 -16.97 -39.44
N PRO A 591 -4.94 -18.07 -38.68
CA PRO A 591 -6.24 -18.73 -38.60
C PRO A 591 -7.23 -17.84 -37.84
N MET A 592 -8.47 -17.79 -38.34
CA MET A 592 -9.58 -17.14 -37.64
C MET A 592 -9.98 -17.97 -36.42
N ARG A 593 -9.96 -17.39 -35.24
CA ARG A 593 -10.38 -18.06 -34.00
C ARG A 593 -11.88 -17.98 -33.78
N ALA A 594 -12.44 -19.05 -33.22
CA ALA A 594 -13.82 -19.07 -32.77
C ALA A 594 -14.02 -18.05 -31.63
N PRO A 595 -15.25 -17.57 -31.36
CA PRO A 595 -15.52 -16.66 -30.27
C PRO A 595 -14.97 -17.18 -28.92
N GLY A 596 -14.26 -16.34 -28.21
CA GLY A 596 -13.63 -16.60 -26.91
C GLY A 596 -13.66 -15.36 -26.02
N VAL A 597 -13.03 -15.44 -24.87
CA VAL A 597 -12.79 -14.28 -24.03
C VAL A 597 -11.50 -13.62 -24.52
N GLU A 598 -11.55 -12.32 -24.71
CA GLU A 598 -10.41 -11.51 -25.07
C GLU A 598 -9.89 -10.77 -23.85
N LEU A 599 -8.62 -10.94 -23.54
CA LEU A 599 -7.93 -10.19 -22.50
C LEU A 599 -7.00 -9.16 -23.13
N PHE A 600 -6.90 -8.03 -22.48
CA PHE A 600 -5.85 -7.04 -22.69
C PHE A 600 -4.70 -7.33 -21.74
N VAL A 601 -3.47 -7.41 -22.25
CA VAL A 601 -2.25 -7.52 -21.44
C VAL A 601 -1.24 -6.52 -21.95
N GLY A 602 -0.99 -5.48 -21.15
CA GLY A 602 -0.02 -4.43 -21.48
C GLY A 602 1.11 -4.37 -20.45
N VAL A 603 2.29 -3.98 -20.89
CA VAL A 603 3.40 -3.61 -20.02
C VAL A 603 3.82 -2.20 -20.38
N THR A 604 3.89 -1.31 -19.40
CA THR A 604 4.34 0.07 -19.60
C THR A 604 5.43 0.42 -18.60
N ARG A 605 6.29 1.36 -18.97
CA ARG A 605 7.32 1.86 -18.07
C ARG A 605 6.81 3.05 -17.28
N ASP A 606 6.55 2.81 -16.00
CA ASP A 606 6.27 3.86 -15.04
C ASP A 606 7.58 4.56 -14.63
N PRO A 607 7.62 5.91 -14.59
CA PRO A 607 8.85 6.64 -14.25
C PRO A 607 9.33 6.41 -12.83
N GLN A 608 8.45 6.04 -11.91
CA GLN A 608 8.76 5.82 -10.50
C GLN A 608 8.98 4.32 -10.19
N TRP A 609 8.16 3.44 -10.76
CA TRP A 609 8.09 2.02 -10.38
C TRP A 609 8.74 1.06 -11.38
N GLY A 610 9.20 1.56 -12.54
CA GLY A 610 9.75 0.73 -13.61
C GLY A 610 8.68 0.04 -14.44
N LEU A 611 8.93 -1.18 -14.93
CA LEU A 611 7.95 -1.88 -15.75
C LEU A 611 6.75 -2.36 -14.93
N VAL A 612 5.55 -1.98 -15.36
CA VAL A 612 4.26 -2.31 -14.75
C VAL A 612 3.43 -3.08 -15.76
N LEU A 613 2.98 -4.27 -15.37
CA LEU A 613 2.08 -5.11 -16.14
C LEU A 613 0.63 -4.75 -15.78
N ALA A 614 -0.17 -4.56 -16.81
CA ALA A 614 -1.61 -4.38 -16.77
C ALA A 614 -2.29 -5.62 -17.37
N ALA A 615 -3.30 -6.15 -16.71
CA ALA A 615 -4.13 -7.22 -17.26
C ALA A 615 -5.61 -6.92 -16.97
N GLY A 616 -6.47 -7.09 -17.98
CA GLY A 616 -7.89 -6.80 -17.88
C GLY A 616 -8.70 -7.48 -18.98
N LEU A 617 -10.02 -7.33 -18.95
CA LEU A 617 -10.88 -7.79 -20.03
C LEU A 617 -10.70 -6.90 -21.26
N GLY A 618 -10.53 -7.51 -22.42
CA GLY A 618 -10.36 -6.84 -23.71
C GLY A 618 -11.67 -6.29 -24.32
N GLY A 619 -11.53 -5.71 -25.52
CA GLY A 619 -12.65 -5.14 -26.29
C GLY A 619 -13.20 -3.86 -25.65
N VAL A 620 -14.46 -3.54 -25.92
CA VAL A 620 -15.17 -2.35 -25.40
C VAL A 620 -15.15 -2.21 -23.87
N PHE A 621 -14.85 -3.27 -23.13
CA PHE A 621 -14.79 -3.24 -21.68
C PHE A 621 -13.57 -2.50 -21.13
N VAL A 622 -12.42 -2.50 -21.82
CA VAL A 622 -11.22 -1.76 -21.38
C VAL A 622 -11.47 -0.26 -21.39
N GLU A 623 -12.06 0.25 -22.46
CA GLU A 623 -12.27 1.69 -22.67
C GLU A 623 -13.34 2.26 -21.73
N VAL A 624 -14.41 1.50 -21.46
CA VAL A 624 -15.58 1.99 -20.72
C VAL A 624 -15.50 1.64 -19.23
N LEU A 625 -15.12 0.41 -18.87
CA LEU A 625 -15.15 -0.07 -17.48
C LEU A 625 -13.83 0.11 -16.74
N GLN A 626 -12.72 0.30 -17.46
CA GLN A 626 -11.36 0.40 -16.89
C GLN A 626 -11.04 -0.71 -15.86
N ASP A 627 -11.57 -1.93 -16.12
CA ASP A 627 -11.41 -3.09 -15.24
C ASP A 627 -10.05 -3.75 -15.50
N VAL A 628 -9.01 -3.14 -14.94
CA VAL A 628 -7.61 -3.50 -15.14
C VAL A 628 -6.90 -3.64 -13.80
N ALA A 629 -6.21 -4.76 -13.62
CA ALA A 629 -5.30 -4.97 -12.49
C ALA A 629 -3.86 -4.62 -12.89
N LEU A 630 -3.15 -3.91 -12.02
CA LEU A 630 -1.77 -3.46 -12.25
C LEU A 630 -0.82 -4.13 -11.27
N ARG A 631 0.35 -4.59 -11.75
CA ARG A 631 1.44 -5.12 -10.91
C ARG A 631 2.80 -4.71 -11.45
N ARG A 632 3.72 -4.44 -10.55
CA ARG A 632 5.12 -4.22 -10.91
C ARG A 632 5.77 -5.55 -11.34
N LEU A 633 6.56 -5.52 -12.42
CA LEU A 633 7.36 -6.69 -12.82
C LEU A 633 8.59 -6.90 -11.89
N PRO A 634 8.99 -8.18 -11.67
CA PRO A 634 8.43 -9.41 -12.21
C PRO A 634 7.15 -9.86 -11.49
N VAL A 635 6.30 -10.62 -12.19
CA VAL A 635 5.09 -11.25 -11.63
C VAL A 635 5.14 -12.76 -11.78
N SER A 636 4.68 -13.49 -10.76
CA SER A 636 4.51 -14.95 -10.85
C SER A 636 3.14 -15.31 -11.41
N PRO A 637 2.93 -16.53 -11.94
CA PRO A 637 1.60 -17.01 -12.32
C PRO A 637 0.58 -16.92 -11.16
N ALA A 638 1.01 -17.19 -9.93
CA ALA A 638 0.17 -17.05 -8.75
C ALA A 638 -0.27 -15.58 -8.51
N GLU A 639 0.60 -14.60 -8.81
CA GLU A 639 0.22 -13.19 -8.75
C GLU A 639 -0.78 -12.82 -9.86
N VAL A 640 -0.59 -13.37 -11.06
CA VAL A 640 -1.54 -13.15 -12.18
C VAL A 640 -2.92 -13.73 -11.84
N LEU A 641 -3.00 -14.91 -11.23
CA LEU A 641 -4.29 -15.46 -10.75
C LEU A 641 -5.01 -14.49 -9.81
N ARG A 642 -4.27 -13.82 -8.91
CA ARG A 642 -4.85 -12.79 -8.03
C ARG A 642 -5.32 -11.55 -8.79
N MET A 643 -4.56 -11.11 -9.80
CA MET A 643 -4.97 -10.02 -10.68
C MET A 643 -6.31 -10.34 -11.35
N LEU A 644 -6.42 -11.52 -11.96
CA LEU A 644 -7.62 -11.95 -12.65
C LEU A 644 -8.82 -12.12 -11.72
N ALA A 645 -8.60 -12.67 -10.51
CA ALA A 645 -9.65 -12.83 -9.50
C ALA A 645 -10.18 -11.50 -8.97
N GLY A 646 -9.36 -10.44 -8.98
CA GLY A 646 -9.72 -9.09 -8.56
C GLY A 646 -10.50 -8.27 -9.61
N LEU A 647 -10.61 -8.75 -10.85
CA LEU A 647 -11.37 -8.06 -11.89
C LEU A 647 -12.89 -8.15 -11.62
N ARG A 648 -13.61 -7.06 -11.86
CA ARG A 648 -15.08 -7.04 -11.76
C ARG A 648 -15.71 -8.04 -12.71
N GLY A 649 -15.12 -8.18 -13.90
CA GLY A 649 -15.53 -9.11 -14.94
C GLY A 649 -14.97 -10.52 -14.80
N ALA A 650 -14.31 -10.91 -13.71
CA ALA A 650 -13.71 -12.23 -13.51
C ALA A 650 -14.67 -13.39 -13.78
N LYS A 651 -15.99 -13.20 -13.52
CA LYS A 651 -17.03 -14.18 -13.82
C LYS A 651 -17.12 -14.59 -15.29
N LEU A 652 -16.68 -13.75 -16.23
CA LEU A 652 -16.64 -14.08 -17.66
C LEU A 652 -15.64 -15.21 -17.95
N LEU A 653 -14.55 -15.26 -17.19
CA LEU A 653 -13.55 -16.33 -17.30
C LEU A 653 -14.07 -17.68 -16.76
N ALA A 654 -15.07 -17.68 -15.91
CA ALA A 654 -15.68 -18.89 -15.38
C ALA A 654 -16.69 -19.58 -16.34
N GLY A 655 -16.85 -19.07 -17.58
CA GLY A 655 -17.71 -19.69 -18.59
C GLY A 655 -19.10 -19.06 -18.70
N ALA A 656 -19.19 -17.77 -18.87
CA ALA A 656 -20.45 -17.07 -19.10
C ALA A 656 -20.92 -17.14 -20.57
N ARG A 657 -22.23 -17.02 -20.80
CA ARG A 657 -22.89 -16.94 -22.11
C ARG A 657 -22.55 -18.09 -23.10
N GLY A 658 -22.39 -19.31 -22.59
CA GLY A 658 -22.13 -20.50 -23.42
C GLY A 658 -20.66 -20.65 -23.87
N LEU A 659 -19.74 -19.81 -23.40
CA LEU A 659 -18.32 -20.05 -23.56
C LEU A 659 -17.82 -21.05 -22.51
N PRO A 660 -16.86 -21.93 -22.87
CA PRO A 660 -16.24 -22.83 -21.90
C PRO A 660 -15.44 -22.02 -20.88
N ALA A 661 -15.39 -22.51 -19.63
CA ALA A 661 -14.55 -21.91 -18.61
C ALA A 661 -13.07 -21.88 -19.04
N ALA A 662 -12.39 -20.76 -18.78
CA ALA A 662 -10.98 -20.61 -19.08
C ALA A 662 -10.12 -21.46 -18.13
N ASP A 663 -9.05 -22.05 -18.63
CA ASP A 663 -7.97 -22.58 -17.80
C ASP A 663 -7.16 -21.38 -17.27
N LEU A 664 -7.48 -20.94 -16.04
CA LEU A 664 -6.87 -19.79 -15.42
C LEU A 664 -5.36 -19.98 -15.20
N ASP A 665 -4.89 -21.21 -15.00
CA ASP A 665 -3.46 -21.49 -14.84
C ASP A 665 -2.72 -21.32 -16.17
N ALA A 666 -3.32 -21.72 -17.29
CA ALA A 666 -2.75 -21.49 -18.61
C ALA A 666 -2.70 -19.97 -18.92
N VAL A 667 -3.77 -19.24 -18.63
CA VAL A 667 -3.81 -17.78 -18.77
C VAL A 667 -2.73 -17.14 -17.90
N ALA A 668 -2.60 -17.55 -16.64
CA ALA A 668 -1.64 -16.97 -15.71
C ALA A 668 -0.19 -17.22 -16.15
N ARG A 669 0.11 -18.40 -16.69
CA ARG A 669 1.43 -18.68 -17.27
C ARG A 669 1.72 -17.82 -18.49
N ALA A 670 0.77 -17.65 -19.39
CA ALA A 670 0.93 -16.82 -20.58
C ALA A 670 1.17 -15.33 -20.23
N VAL A 671 0.36 -14.78 -19.31
CA VAL A 671 0.51 -13.38 -18.85
C VAL A 671 1.85 -13.17 -18.13
N ALA A 672 2.27 -14.11 -17.27
CA ALA A 672 3.57 -14.03 -16.61
C ALA A 672 4.74 -14.11 -17.62
N ALA A 673 4.63 -14.95 -18.66
CA ALA A 673 5.62 -15.05 -19.73
C ALA A 673 5.71 -13.74 -20.56
N ILE A 674 4.59 -13.03 -20.79
CA ILE A 674 4.60 -11.69 -21.41
C ILE A 674 5.40 -10.72 -20.53
N GLY A 675 5.21 -10.75 -19.21
CA GLY A 675 6.00 -9.95 -18.26
C GLY A 675 7.50 -10.28 -18.30
N ASP A 676 7.86 -11.56 -18.38
CA ASP A 676 9.26 -12.02 -18.48
C ASP A 676 9.89 -11.54 -19.80
N ALA A 677 9.14 -11.61 -20.92
CA ALA A 677 9.59 -11.10 -22.21
C ALA A 677 9.87 -9.58 -22.15
N ALA A 678 8.96 -8.81 -21.53
CA ALA A 678 9.14 -7.36 -21.37
C ALA A 678 10.41 -7.02 -20.54
N LEU A 679 10.72 -7.80 -19.50
CA LEU A 679 11.96 -7.65 -18.74
C LEU A 679 13.19 -8.00 -19.58
N ALA A 680 13.11 -9.04 -20.43
CA ALA A 680 14.19 -9.47 -21.31
C ALA A 680 14.50 -8.45 -22.41
N PHE A 681 13.50 -7.73 -22.91
CA PHE A 681 13.69 -6.65 -23.89
C PHE A 681 14.46 -5.44 -23.33
N GLY A 682 14.57 -5.33 -22.02
CA GLY A 682 15.53 -4.44 -21.36
C GLY A 682 15.04 -3.01 -21.10
N PRO A 683 16.00 -2.11 -20.78
CA PRO A 683 15.65 -0.78 -20.26
C PRO A 683 15.02 0.15 -21.30
N ASP A 684 15.24 -0.08 -22.58
CA ASP A 684 14.75 0.80 -23.66
C ASP A 684 13.29 0.50 -24.06
N LEU A 685 12.70 -0.58 -23.53
CA LEU A 685 11.28 -0.85 -23.78
C LEU A 685 10.43 0.20 -23.07
N ALA A 686 9.66 0.96 -23.85
CA ALA A 686 8.66 1.92 -23.34
C ALA A 686 7.33 1.21 -23.03
N ALA A 687 6.86 0.38 -23.97
CA ALA A 687 5.63 -0.40 -23.78
C ALA A 687 5.66 -1.69 -24.62
N LEU A 688 4.93 -2.69 -24.13
CA LEU A 688 4.56 -3.92 -24.84
C LEU A 688 3.05 -4.09 -24.69
N ASP A 689 2.34 -4.21 -25.78
CA ASP A 689 0.90 -4.44 -25.80
C ASP A 689 0.58 -5.77 -26.48
N VAL A 690 -0.19 -6.62 -25.82
CA VAL A 690 -0.75 -7.87 -26.35
C VAL A 690 -2.27 -7.73 -26.28
N ASN A 691 -2.89 -7.46 -27.42
CA ASN A 691 -4.31 -7.16 -27.51
C ASN A 691 -4.91 -7.61 -28.85
N PRO A 692 -5.68 -8.71 -28.82
CA PRO A 692 -6.07 -9.48 -27.67
C PRO A 692 -5.14 -10.66 -27.34
N LEU A 693 -5.09 -11.02 -26.06
CA LEU A 693 -4.78 -12.38 -25.62
C LEU A 693 -6.11 -13.16 -25.60
N TRP A 694 -6.29 -14.02 -26.60
CA TRP A 694 -7.52 -14.78 -26.77
C TRP A 694 -7.52 -16.06 -25.91
N VAL A 695 -8.67 -16.33 -25.27
CA VAL A 695 -8.84 -17.45 -24.34
C VAL A 695 -10.14 -18.20 -24.65
N ARG A 696 -10.03 -19.53 -24.78
CA ARG A 696 -11.19 -20.42 -24.90
C ARG A 696 -10.89 -21.79 -24.28
N GLY A 697 -11.50 -22.08 -23.13
CA GLY A 697 -11.17 -23.30 -22.39
C GLY A 697 -9.68 -23.32 -22.02
N GLY A 698 -8.98 -24.38 -22.40
CA GLY A 698 -7.53 -24.53 -22.19
C GLY A 698 -6.63 -23.85 -23.25
N GLN A 699 -7.23 -23.25 -24.28
CA GLN A 699 -6.47 -22.57 -25.32
C GLN A 699 -6.26 -21.11 -24.97
N VAL A 700 -5.02 -20.65 -25.05
CA VAL A 700 -4.61 -19.26 -24.80
C VAL A 700 -3.63 -18.88 -25.90
N GLU A 701 -3.88 -17.78 -26.61
CA GLU A 701 -3.01 -17.32 -27.70
C GLU A 701 -2.98 -15.80 -27.80
N ALA A 702 -1.81 -15.21 -27.95
CA ALA A 702 -1.66 -13.82 -28.35
C ALA A 702 -1.96 -13.69 -29.86
N LEU A 703 -2.97 -12.92 -30.19
CA LEU A 703 -3.39 -12.72 -31.59
C LEU A 703 -2.75 -11.50 -32.25
N ASP A 704 -2.32 -10.53 -31.44
CA ASP A 704 -1.62 -9.32 -31.86
C ASP A 704 -0.64 -8.86 -30.76
N ALA A 705 0.48 -8.27 -31.18
CA ALA A 705 1.47 -7.73 -30.26
C ALA A 705 2.18 -6.50 -30.84
N LEU A 706 2.43 -5.51 -30.00
CA LEU A 706 3.14 -4.29 -30.36
C LEU A 706 4.20 -3.94 -29.32
N CYS A 707 5.43 -3.67 -29.77
CA CYS A 707 6.50 -3.13 -28.93
C CYS A 707 6.75 -1.66 -29.26
N ILE A 708 6.89 -0.83 -28.22
CA ILE A 708 7.22 0.60 -28.36
C ILE A 708 8.54 0.84 -27.61
N TRP A 709 9.48 1.54 -28.25
CA TRP A 709 10.82 1.80 -27.74
C TRP A 709 11.01 3.28 -27.39
N GLN A 710 11.81 3.59 -26.34
CA GLN A 710 12.02 4.97 -25.87
C GLN A 710 12.79 5.86 -26.89
N HIS A 711 13.61 5.24 -27.76
CA HIS A 711 14.42 5.91 -28.75
C HIS A 711 14.30 5.11 -30.06
N GLY A 712 13.22 5.37 -30.80
CA GLY A 712 12.92 4.72 -32.08
C GLY A 712 12.67 5.71 -33.15
#